data_b2adb025a526be5f235da6b86f38b7b3
#
_entry.id   b2adb025a526be5f235da6b86f38b7b3
#
_cell.length_a   1.000
_cell.length_b   1.000
_cell.length_c   1.000
_cell.angle_alpha   90.00
_cell.angle_beta   90.00
_cell.angle_gamma   90.00
#
_symmetry.space_group_name_H-M   'P 1'
#
loop_
_entity.id
_entity.type
_entity.pdbx_description
1 polymer ?
#
loop_
_entity_poly.entity_id
_entity_poly.type
_entity_poly.pdbx_seq_one_letter_code
_entity_poly.pdbx_strand_id
1 'polypeptide(L)'
;MAKQLEKVYDPKQVEDRTYQFWLDKNYFHADAESKKEPYTIVIPPPNITGQLHMGHALDNTLQDALIRWRRMQGYEALWLPGTDHASIATEAKIVEAMRKEGVTKEEIGREGFLERAWEWRRQYGGRIVSQLKKLGSSCDWERERFTLDEGCSRAVQLVFQRLYDQGLIYRGNRMVNWCPTCNTSISDAEVEYEEQDGSFWHLLYTVKETGEQLELATTRPETMLGDTAVAINGEDPRYAHLHGCHVILPLLNKEIPIVCDEHADMEKGTGVVKITPAHDPNDFEVGERHNLPRVRVFTYDGRMTGPEDKAAADELFRTGKAAAGEPEVLDCGKYAGMTTREARKAILEDLEACGALKSVEPLRHDVGTCYRCHSTIEPMVSKQWFVSMKPLAEPAIKAVREKDIRFVPERFDKNYFHWMENIRDWCISRQLWWGHRIPAYYCDDCGETVVTIQGIEKCPKCGGHMTQDPDTLDTWFSSALWPFSTLGWPDDTPEMRKFYPTSTLVTGYDIITFWVSRMIFSGLEYTGKKPFDTVLIHGLVRDAQGRKMSKSLGNGVDPLEVIDQYGADALRFMLVTGNSPGNDTRYMDEKVKAARNFANKIWNATRFIQMNLSDEITKIELPETLATEDKWVLTLYNDLVKEVTDNLERFELGVASAKLYDFIWDILCDWYIELVKSRLQAGGETALNAQKVLVYVMANTLKLLHPFMPFITEEIWQSLPHEGEAEAIMISQWPAWSEELSFQKEEADFQKIIDIIRAIRNQRTEMNIPPSKKAKVYIETAETEIFVNGIPFLQRLASASEVEVGEKFELPGAVQIITHAARALIPMDELIDREKELARLEKEREKCQSDIDFIGRKLDNPGFVAKAPAQLIETERAKLAQHKERMAKILESIAAMRK
;
A
#
# COMPACT_ATOMS: atom_id res chain seq x y z
N MET A 1 -16.19 32.16 26.94
CA MET A 1 -14.88 32.57 26.31
C MET A 1 -14.32 31.41 25.56
N ALA A 2 -14.07 31.56 24.28
CA ALA A 2 -13.40 30.56 23.47
C ALA A 2 -12.02 30.23 24.09
N LYS A 3 -11.61 28.96 24.07
CA LYS A 3 -10.31 28.53 24.59
C LYS A 3 -9.20 29.17 23.77
N GLN A 4 -8.34 29.98 24.39
CA GLN A 4 -7.21 30.55 23.67
C GLN A 4 -6.18 29.47 23.34
N LEU A 5 -5.76 29.36 22.06
CA LEU A 5 -4.76 28.43 21.61
C LEU A 5 -3.37 28.78 22.15
N GLU A 6 -2.61 27.77 22.55
CA GLU A 6 -1.22 27.89 22.98
C GLU A 6 -0.33 28.48 21.86
N LYS A 7 0.84 29.03 22.26
CA LYS A 7 1.74 29.67 21.31
C LYS A 7 2.26 28.74 20.22
N VAL A 8 2.43 27.48 20.51
CA VAL A 8 2.96 26.44 19.61
C VAL A 8 2.02 25.26 19.65
N TYR A 9 1.73 24.66 18.51
CA TYR A 9 1.02 23.38 18.43
C TYR A 9 1.92 22.25 18.94
N ASP A 10 1.43 21.51 19.94
CA ASP A 10 2.10 20.33 20.45
C ASP A 10 1.16 19.11 20.32
N PRO A 11 1.37 18.22 19.34
CA PRO A 11 0.54 17.04 19.13
C PRO A 11 0.40 16.17 20.38
N LYS A 12 1.46 16.03 21.19
CA LYS A 12 1.46 15.18 22.38
C LYS A 12 0.45 15.63 23.44
N GLN A 13 0.15 16.92 23.48
CA GLN A 13 -0.85 17.46 24.42
C GLN A 13 -2.27 17.36 23.88
N VAL A 14 -2.43 17.17 22.57
CA VAL A 14 -3.72 17.23 21.87
C VAL A 14 -4.24 15.83 21.56
N GLU A 15 -3.45 14.98 20.93
CA GLU A 15 -3.91 13.76 20.28
C GLU A 15 -4.60 12.78 21.23
N ASP A 16 -3.97 12.44 22.35
CA ASP A 16 -4.53 11.44 23.27
C ASP A 16 -5.87 11.90 23.90
N ARG A 17 -5.95 13.16 24.33
CA ARG A 17 -7.19 13.68 24.94
C ARG A 17 -8.31 13.87 23.92
N THR A 18 -7.97 14.25 22.70
CA THR A 18 -8.95 14.40 21.62
C THR A 18 -9.48 13.03 21.20
N TYR A 19 -8.61 12.02 21.09
CA TYR A 19 -9.04 10.66 20.79
C TYR A 19 -9.95 10.09 21.89
N GLN A 20 -9.60 10.33 23.17
CA GLN A 20 -10.42 9.91 24.30
C GLN A 20 -11.78 10.63 24.32
N PHE A 21 -11.82 11.92 23.98
CA PHE A 21 -13.08 12.67 23.84
C PHE A 21 -14.01 12.01 22.79
N TRP A 22 -13.48 11.61 21.64
CA TRP A 22 -14.30 10.94 20.64
C TRP A 22 -14.80 9.57 21.10
N LEU A 23 -13.99 8.82 21.84
CA LEU A 23 -14.39 7.53 22.42
C LEU A 23 -15.48 7.71 23.49
N ASP A 24 -15.30 8.65 24.41
CA ASP A 24 -16.26 8.92 25.50
C ASP A 24 -17.63 9.35 24.97
N LYS A 25 -17.65 10.00 23.81
CA LYS A 25 -18.86 10.41 23.11
C LYS A 25 -19.42 9.37 22.15
N ASN A 26 -18.74 8.27 21.99
CA ASN A 26 -19.10 7.15 21.08
C ASN A 26 -19.33 7.59 19.62
N TYR A 27 -18.55 8.56 19.12
CA TYR A 27 -18.72 9.11 17.77
C TYR A 27 -18.33 8.13 16.65
N PHE A 28 -17.66 7.05 16.97
CA PHE A 28 -17.23 6.05 15.98
C PHE A 28 -18.25 4.94 15.76
N HIS A 29 -19.19 4.79 16.69
CA HIS A 29 -20.21 3.76 16.64
C HIS A 29 -21.23 4.02 15.53
N ALA A 30 -21.57 2.99 14.77
CA ALA A 30 -22.59 3.03 13.73
C ALA A 30 -23.85 2.29 14.18
N ASP A 31 -25.00 2.93 14.06
CA ASP A 31 -26.30 2.38 14.47
C ASP A 31 -26.94 1.56 13.34
N ALA A 32 -27.05 0.25 13.52
CA ALA A 32 -27.65 -0.64 12.53
C ALA A 32 -29.16 -0.40 12.32
N GLU A 33 -29.85 0.24 13.28
CA GLU A 33 -31.26 0.61 13.16
C GLU A 33 -31.50 2.02 12.62
N SER A 34 -30.43 2.77 12.35
CA SER A 34 -30.48 4.11 11.77
C SER A 34 -31.17 4.13 10.40
N LYS A 35 -31.85 5.21 10.09
CA LYS A 35 -32.47 5.45 8.77
C LYS A 35 -31.53 6.11 7.76
N LYS A 36 -30.32 6.51 8.17
CA LYS A 36 -29.32 7.10 7.29
C LYS A 36 -28.81 6.06 6.29
N GLU A 37 -28.37 6.51 5.12
CA GLU A 37 -27.68 5.66 4.14
C GLU A 37 -26.41 5.06 4.76
N PRO A 38 -26.14 3.76 4.61
CA PRO A 38 -24.92 3.16 5.13
C PRO A 38 -23.72 3.46 4.24
N TYR A 39 -22.58 3.68 4.87
CA TYR A 39 -21.28 3.62 4.20
C TYR A 39 -20.36 2.75 5.03
N THR A 40 -19.94 1.63 4.48
CA THR A 40 -19.24 0.58 5.23
C THR A 40 -17.88 0.28 4.63
N ILE A 41 -16.86 0.28 5.46
CA ILE A 41 -15.54 -0.26 5.17
C ILE A 41 -15.22 -1.33 6.22
N VAL A 42 -14.75 -2.50 5.78
CA VAL A 42 -14.12 -3.47 6.66
C VAL A 42 -12.61 -3.34 6.53
N ILE A 43 -11.91 -3.24 7.63
CA ILE A 43 -10.46 -3.09 7.64
C ILE A 43 -9.80 -4.33 7.01
N PRO A 44 -8.75 -4.20 6.18
CA PRO A 44 -7.85 -5.34 5.95
C PRO A 44 -7.25 -5.76 7.29
N PRO A 45 -7.65 -6.93 7.85
CA PRO A 45 -7.29 -7.25 9.23
C PRO A 45 -5.79 -7.50 9.36
N PRO A 46 -5.05 -6.68 10.12
CA PRO A 46 -3.61 -6.88 10.29
C PRO A 46 -3.30 -8.23 10.94
N ASN A 47 -2.25 -8.88 10.44
CA ASN A 47 -1.73 -10.13 10.98
C ASN A 47 -1.14 -9.91 12.37
N ILE A 48 -1.46 -10.76 13.35
CA ILE A 48 -0.90 -10.69 14.71
C ILE A 48 0.56 -11.14 14.81
N THR A 49 1.35 -10.92 13.76
CA THR A 49 2.76 -11.33 13.67
C THR A 49 3.75 -10.30 14.19
N GLY A 50 3.28 -9.11 14.54
CA GLY A 50 4.12 -8.02 15.01
C GLY A 50 3.38 -6.69 15.05
N GLN A 51 4.15 -5.60 14.96
CA GLN A 51 3.61 -4.25 14.94
C GLN A 51 3.31 -3.79 13.51
N LEU A 52 2.44 -2.77 13.40
CA LEU A 52 2.11 -2.12 12.14
C LEU A 52 3.34 -1.44 11.52
N HIS A 53 3.35 -1.36 10.20
CA HIS A 53 4.36 -0.65 9.41
C HIS A 53 3.73 0.46 8.56
N MET A 54 4.54 1.22 7.82
CA MET A 54 4.08 2.36 7.02
C MET A 54 2.99 2.01 5.98
N GLY A 55 3.01 0.80 5.42
CA GLY A 55 1.93 0.34 4.53
C GLY A 55 0.57 0.29 5.22
N HIS A 56 0.52 -0.21 6.47
CA HIS A 56 -0.71 -0.17 7.27
C HIS A 56 -1.13 1.26 7.62
N ALA A 57 -0.16 2.16 7.90
CA ALA A 57 -0.47 3.56 8.17
C ALA A 57 -1.10 4.24 6.95
N LEU A 58 -0.60 3.98 5.74
CA LEU A 58 -1.19 4.47 4.50
C LEU A 58 -2.61 3.93 4.31
N ASP A 59 -2.75 2.61 4.32
CA ASP A 59 -4.03 1.90 4.12
C ASP A 59 -5.11 2.40 5.09
N ASN A 60 -4.80 2.48 6.38
CA ASN A 60 -5.73 2.95 7.39
C ASN A 60 -6.03 4.46 7.29
N THR A 61 -5.07 5.27 6.87
CA THR A 61 -5.29 6.71 6.65
C THR A 61 -6.28 6.96 5.51
N LEU A 62 -6.18 6.21 4.42
CA LEU A 62 -7.11 6.32 3.30
C LEU A 62 -8.53 5.92 3.71
N GLN A 63 -8.67 4.81 4.43
CA GLN A 63 -9.96 4.34 4.95
C GLN A 63 -10.59 5.35 5.91
N ASP A 64 -9.82 5.84 6.88
CA ASP A 64 -10.30 6.80 7.87
C ASP A 64 -10.73 8.12 7.23
N ALA A 65 -10.00 8.59 6.22
CA ALA A 65 -10.38 9.80 5.49
C ALA A 65 -11.74 9.64 4.80
N LEU A 66 -11.99 8.50 4.16
CA LEU A 66 -13.28 8.21 3.54
C LEU A 66 -14.42 8.10 4.56
N ILE A 67 -14.18 7.39 5.66
CA ILE A 67 -15.16 7.21 6.73
C ILE A 67 -15.54 8.55 7.40
N ARG A 68 -14.55 9.40 7.73
CA ARG A 68 -14.79 10.73 8.31
C ARG A 68 -15.55 11.62 7.35
N TRP A 69 -15.15 11.64 6.09
CA TRP A 69 -15.83 12.40 5.06
C TRP A 69 -17.31 11.98 4.92
N ARG A 70 -17.58 10.67 4.76
CA ARG A 70 -18.96 10.16 4.62
C ARG A 70 -19.79 10.38 5.89
N ARG A 71 -19.19 10.25 7.06
CA ARG A 71 -19.87 10.59 8.34
C ARG A 71 -20.32 12.04 8.34
N MET A 72 -19.47 12.97 7.92
CA MET A 72 -19.81 14.40 7.82
C MET A 72 -20.84 14.68 6.72
N GLN A 73 -20.96 13.85 5.70
CA GLN A 73 -22.04 13.93 4.70
C GLN A 73 -23.38 13.38 5.23
N GLY A 74 -23.41 12.84 6.43
CA GLY A 74 -24.63 12.34 7.08
C GLY A 74 -24.92 10.86 6.82
N TYR A 75 -23.97 10.09 6.28
CA TYR A 75 -24.08 8.63 6.19
C TYR A 75 -23.98 7.98 7.56
N GLU A 76 -24.57 6.78 7.69
CA GLU A 76 -24.27 5.88 8.80
C GLU A 76 -22.96 5.15 8.45
N ALA A 77 -21.85 5.73 8.88
CA ALA A 77 -20.52 5.29 8.46
C ALA A 77 -19.95 4.26 9.45
N LEU A 78 -19.89 3.00 9.02
CA LEU A 78 -19.25 1.91 9.75
C LEU A 78 -17.85 1.65 9.23
N TRP A 79 -16.85 1.82 10.07
CA TRP A 79 -15.52 1.26 9.84
C TRP A 79 -15.28 0.12 10.82
N LEU A 80 -15.38 -1.12 10.33
CA LEU A 80 -15.29 -2.32 11.16
C LEU A 80 -13.82 -2.73 11.33
N PRO A 81 -13.28 -2.71 12.57
CA PRO A 81 -11.92 -3.12 12.87
C PRO A 81 -11.80 -4.61 13.12
N GLY A 82 -10.58 -5.13 13.02
CA GLY A 82 -10.26 -6.49 13.44
C GLY A 82 -8.83 -6.86 13.13
N THR A 83 -8.47 -8.11 13.48
CA THR A 83 -7.15 -8.69 13.28
C THR A 83 -7.24 -10.10 12.70
N ASP A 84 -6.20 -10.52 11.97
CA ASP A 84 -6.10 -11.85 11.38
C ASP A 84 -5.17 -12.74 12.20
N HIS A 85 -5.58 -13.99 12.41
CA HIS A 85 -4.78 -15.00 13.08
C HIS A 85 -3.54 -15.43 12.29
N ALA A 86 -3.56 -15.28 10.96
CA ALA A 86 -2.42 -15.46 10.04
C ALA A 86 -1.67 -16.78 10.30
N SER A 87 -2.34 -17.91 10.13
CA SER A 87 -1.95 -19.25 10.58
C SER A 87 -0.44 -19.56 10.46
N ILE A 88 0.11 -19.67 9.25
CA ILE A 88 1.53 -19.99 9.02
C ILE A 88 2.46 -18.94 9.67
N ALA A 89 2.12 -17.68 9.49
CA ALA A 89 2.96 -16.57 9.90
C ALA A 89 3.08 -16.46 11.42
N THR A 90 1.97 -16.62 12.11
CA THR A 90 1.90 -16.55 13.57
C THR A 90 2.52 -17.80 14.20
N GLU A 91 2.21 -18.99 13.67
CA GLU A 91 2.80 -20.22 14.14
C GLU A 91 4.34 -20.19 14.02
N ALA A 92 4.88 -19.76 12.90
CA ALA A 92 6.31 -19.61 12.70
C ALA A 92 6.96 -18.65 13.72
N LYS A 93 6.28 -17.57 14.08
CA LYS A 93 6.77 -16.61 15.10
C LYS A 93 6.74 -17.21 16.51
N ILE A 94 5.72 -17.95 16.85
CA ILE A 94 5.62 -18.62 18.13
C ILE A 94 6.72 -19.70 18.24
N VAL A 95 6.91 -20.51 17.19
CA VAL A 95 7.96 -21.52 17.12
C VAL A 95 9.35 -20.89 17.23
N GLU A 96 9.59 -19.74 16.57
CA GLU A 96 10.83 -18.99 16.72
C GLU A 96 11.07 -18.54 18.16
N ALA A 97 10.03 -18.04 18.83
CA ALA A 97 10.12 -17.66 20.25
C ALA A 97 10.39 -18.87 21.16
N MET A 98 9.68 -19.98 20.95
CA MET A 98 9.89 -21.23 21.69
C MET A 98 11.29 -21.78 21.51
N ARG A 99 11.86 -21.71 20.31
CA ARG A 99 13.25 -22.13 20.04
C ARG A 99 14.25 -21.35 20.87
N LYS A 100 14.02 -20.03 21.06
CA LYS A 100 14.87 -19.19 21.91
C LYS A 100 14.76 -19.57 23.40
N GLU A 101 13.63 -20.15 23.82
CA GLU A 101 13.39 -20.67 25.14
C GLU A 101 13.89 -22.12 25.31
N GLY A 102 14.30 -22.79 24.23
CA GLY A 102 14.73 -24.18 24.21
C GLY A 102 13.59 -25.20 24.33
N VAL A 103 12.38 -24.82 23.92
CA VAL A 103 11.15 -25.65 23.98
C VAL A 103 10.69 -25.97 22.56
N THR A 104 10.24 -27.21 22.32
CA THR A 104 9.68 -27.66 21.03
C THR A 104 8.16 -27.82 21.08
N LYS A 105 7.52 -27.88 19.92
CA LYS A 105 6.07 -28.10 19.81
C LYS A 105 5.68 -29.49 20.37
N GLU A 106 6.48 -30.47 20.05
CA GLU A 106 6.27 -31.87 20.42
C GLU A 106 6.29 -32.06 21.93
N GLU A 107 7.16 -31.35 22.65
CA GLU A 107 7.26 -31.41 24.11
C GLU A 107 6.03 -30.89 24.83
N ILE A 108 5.40 -29.81 24.30
CA ILE A 108 4.21 -29.22 24.95
C ILE A 108 2.88 -29.72 24.40
N GLY A 109 2.93 -30.43 23.27
CA GLY A 109 1.73 -30.91 22.59
C GLY A 109 0.86 -29.81 22.01
N ARG A 110 -0.22 -30.21 21.30
CA ARG A 110 -1.13 -29.27 20.63
C ARG A 110 -1.81 -28.30 21.60
N GLU A 111 -2.28 -28.77 22.72
CA GLU A 111 -2.99 -27.96 23.72
C GLU A 111 -2.08 -26.87 24.28
N GLY A 112 -0.90 -27.24 24.75
CA GLY A 112 0.08 -26.26 25.27
C GLY A 112 0.55 -25.26 24.21
N PHE A 113 0.66 -25.69 22.97
CA PHE A 113 0.96 -24.76 21.87
C PHE A 113 -0.18 -23.77 21.62
N LEU A 114 -1.45 -24.22 21.62
CA LEU A 114 -2.61 -23.35 21.43
C LEU A 114 -2.76 -22.33 22.58
N GLU A 115 -2.47 -22.73 23.83
CA GLU A 115 -2.45 -21.78 24.95
C GLU A 115 -1.45 -20.63 24.70
N ARG A 116 -0.22 -20.95 24.25
CA ARG A 116 0.77 -19.95 23.86
C ARG A 116 0.31 -19.08 22.68
N ALA A 117 -0.36 -19.65 21.71
CA ALA A 117 -0.87 -18.92 20.56
C ALA A 117 -1.97 -17.93 20.97
N TRP A 118 -2.86 -18.30 21.88
CA TRP A 118 -3.87 -17.37 22.43
C TRP A 118 -3.23 -16.26 23.28
N GLU A 119 -2.15 -16.55 24.04
CA GLU A 119 -1.39 -15.52 24.76
C GLU A 119 -0.73 -14.54 23.78
N TRP A 120 -0.12 -15.06 22.72
CA TRP A 120 0.43 -14.27 21.61
C TRP A 120 -0.61 -13.33 21.02
N ARG A 121 -1.82 -13.83 20.75
CA ARG A 121 -2.94 -13.02 20.26
C ARG A 121 -3.29 -11.88 21.22
N ARG A 122 -3.38 -12.17 22.53
CA ARG A 122 -3.69 -11.12 23.52
C ARG A 122 -2.64 -10.01 23.51
N GLN A 123 -1.38 -10.37 23.42
CA GLN A 123 -0.28 -9.40 23.42
C GLN A 123 -0.23 -8.57 22.15
N TYR A 124 -0.17 -9.21 20.99
CA TYR A 124 0.06 -8.51 19.71
C TYR A 124 -1.20 -7.90 19.12
N GLY A 125 -2.34 -8.52 19.29
CA GLY A 125 -3.64 -7.95 18.88
C GLY A 125 -3.92 -6.65 19.62
N GLY A 126 -3.76 -6.62 20.93
CA GLY A 126 -3.91 -5.39 21.73
C GLY A 126 -2.94 -4.27 21.33
N ARG A 127 -1.70 -4.63 20.96
CA ARG A 127 -0.71 -3.67 20.47
C ARG A 127 -1.13 -3.05 19.13
N ILE A 128 -1.61 -3.85 18.19
CA ILE A 128 -2.10 -3.38 16.88
C ILE A 128 -3.23 -2.38 17.07
N VAL A 129 -4.24 -2.72 17.89
CA VAL A 129 -5.36 -1.81 18.21
C VAL A 129 -4.87 -0.49 18.81
N SER A 130 -3.91 -0.56 19.73
CA SER A 130 -3.31 0.64 20.33
C SER A 130 -2.59 1.51 19.28
N GLN A 131 -1.89 0.89 18.32
CA GLN A 131 -1.23 1.61 17.23
C GLN A 131 -2.23 2.29 16.29
N LEU A 132 -3.34 1.62 15.94
CA LEU A 132 -4.41 2.20 15.14
C LEU A 132 -5.06 3.41 15.84
N LYS A 133 -5.29 3.30 17.15
CA LYS A 133 -5.82 4.42 17.96
C LYS A 133 -4.85 5.62 17.95
N LYS A 134 -3.55 5.38 18.06
CA LYS A 134 -2.53 6.44 17.96
C LYS A 134 -2.47 7.10 16.59
N LEU A 135 -2.75 6.36 15.51
CA LEU A 135 -2.88 6.93 14.17
C LEU A 135 -4.15 7.79 14.00
N GLY A 136 -5.09 7.71 14.94
CA GLY A 136 -6.35 8.44 14.89
C GLY A 136 -7.48 7.70 14.18
N SER A 137 -7.37 6.40 14.00
CA SER A 137 -8.36 5.59 13.29
C SER A 137 -9.73 5.62 13.98
N SER A 138 -10.76 6.04 13.25
CA SER A 138 -12.13 6.19 13.77
C SER A 138 -12.99 4.93 13.58
N CYS A 139 -12.39 3.78 13.93
CA CYS A 139 -13.06 2.48 13.88
C CYS A 139 -14.16 2.34 14.96
N ASP A 140 -15.19 1.59 14.64
CA ASP A 140 -16.20 1.16 15.62
C ASP A 140 -15.62 0.03 16.50
N TRP A 141 -14.94 0.42 17.57
CA TRP A 141 -14.22 -0.52 18.46
C TRP A 141 -15.13 -1.47 19.23
N GLU A 142 -16.43 -1.18 19.37
CA GLU A 142 -17.39 -2.11 19.94
C GLU A 142 -17.63 -3.32 19.06
N ARG A 143 -17.37 -3.20 17.75
CA ARG A 143 -17.46 -4.24 16.76
C ARG A 143 -16.10 -4.84 16.36
N GLU A 144 -15.07 -4.72 17.19
CA GLU A 144 -13.78 -5.35 16.93
C GLU A 144 -13.92 -6.85 16.75
N ARG A 145 -13.36 -7.38 15.65
CA ARG A 145 -13.43 -8.81 15.32
C ARG A 145 -12.05 -9.44 15.23
N PHE A 146 -12.05 -10.76 15.35
CA PHE A 146 -10.87 -11.58 15.14
C PHE A 146 -11.24 -12.77 14.27
N THR A 147 -10.41 -13.10 13.27
CA THR A 147 -10.74 -14.18 12.32
C THR A 147 -10.94 -15.55 12.95
N LEU A 148 -10.43 -15.79 14.18
CA LEU A 148 -10.67 -17.00 14.97
C LEU A 148 -11.68 -16.80 16.12
N ASP A 149 -12.44 -15.70 16.14
CA ASP A 149 -13.54 -15.58 17.12
C ASP A 149 -14.65 -16.60 16.83
N GLU A 150 -15.53 -16.79 17.79
CA GLU A 150 -16.58 -17.81 17.72
C GLU A 150 -17.48 -17.64 16.49
N GLY A 151 -17.91 -16.40 16.19
CA GLY A 151 -18.79 -16.12 15.06
C GLY A 151 -18.11 -16.37 13.72
N CYS A 152 -16.88 -15.88 13.56
CA CYS A 152 -16.09 -16.11 12.34
C CYS A 152 -15.74 -17.60 12.18
N SER A 153 -15.41 -18.29 13.26
CA SER A 153 -15.12 -19.74 13.23
C SER A 153 -16.34 -20.56 12.82
N ARG A 154 -17.52 -20.21 13.33
CA ARG A 154 -18.79 -20.85 12.94
C ARG A 154 -19.07 -20.63 11.44
N ALA A 155 -18.84 -19.43 10.93
CA ALA A 155 -18.99 -19.14 9.50
C ALA A 155 -18.05 -20.00 8.65
N VAL A 156 -16.78 -20.10 9.02
CA VAL A 156 -15.78 -20.93 8.33
C VAL A 156 -16.19 -22.41 8.28
N GLN A 157 -16.59 -22.97 9.41
CA GLN A 157 -17.01 -24.37 9.49
C GLN A 157 -18.24 -24.64 8.61
N LEU A 158 -19.23 -23.74 8.63
CA LEU A 158 -20.42 -23.86 7.81
C LEU A 158 -20.12 -23.78 6.33
N VAL A 159 -19.21 -22.87 5.92
CA VAL A 159 -18.75 -22.76 4.52
C VAL A 159 -18.08 -24.05 4.09
N PHE A 160 -17.17 -24.59 4.89
CA PHE A 160 -16.52 -25.87 4.57
C PHE A 160 -17.54 -26.98 4.36
N GLN A 161 -18.49 -27.15 5.29
CA GLN A 161 -19.54 -28.18 5.18
C GLN A 161 -20.39 -27.98 3.93
N ARG A 162 -20.87 -26.75 3.66
CA ARG A 162 -21.70 -26.46 2.46
C ARG A 162 -20.98 -26.79 1.15
N LEU A 163 -19.72 -26.36 1.02
CA LEU A 163 -18.93 -26.67 -0.19
C LEU A 163 -18.67 -28.18 -0.32
N TYR A 164 -18.48 -28.89 0.79
CA TYR A 164 -18.33 -30.33 0.76
C TYR A 164 -19.63 -31.03 0.32
N ASP A 165 -20.77 -30.61 0.84
CA ASP A 165 -22.07 -31.15 0.48
C ASP A 165 -22.43 -30.89 -1.00
N GLN A 166 -21.95 -29.78 -1.54
CA GLN A 166 -22.04 -29.43 -2.98
C GLN A 166 -21.05 -30.20 -3.85
N GLY A 167 -20.08 -30.93 -3.28
CA GLY A 167 -19.02 -31.60 -4.02
C GLY A 167 -17.92 -30.66 -4.54
N LEU A 168 -17.89 -29.41 -4.07
CA LEU A 168 -16.86 -28.43 -4.43
C LEU A 168 -15.61 -28.52 -3.54
N ILE A 169 -15.72 -29.07 -2.34
CA ILE A 169 -14.57 -29.47 -1.53
C ILE A 169 -14.36 -30.98 -1.65
N TYR A 170 -13.14 -31.38 -1.92
CA TYR A 170 -12.74 -32.78 -2.01
C TYR A 170 -11.36 -33.01 -1.41
N ARG A 171 -11.09 -34.25 -1.00
CA ARG A 171 -9.77 -34.68 -0.53
C ARG A 171 -9.13 -35.58 -1.56
N GLY A 172 -7.89 -35.30 -1.95
CA GLY A 172 -7.21 -36.10 -2.97
C GLY A 172 -5.70 -35.92 -3.00
N ASN A 173 -5.05 -36.87 -3.67
CA ASN A 173 -3.62 -36.80 -3.95
C ASN A 173 -3.39 -35.94 -5.20
N ARG A 174 -2.84 -34.75 -5.01
CA ARG A 174 -2.52 -33.78 -6.06
C ARG A 174 -1.13 -33.20 -5.86
N MET A 175 -0.58 -32.65 -6.94
CA MET A 175 0.64 -31.85 -6.86
C MET A 175 0.37 -30.60 -6.01
N VAL A 176 1.20 -30.38 -5.01
CA VAL A 176 1.17 -29.18 -4.16
C VAL A 176 2.57 -28.61 -4.03
N ASN A 177 2.66 -27.32 -3.77
CA ASN A 177 3.88 -26.66 -3.33
C ASN A 177 4.07 -26.97 -1.85
N TRP A 178 5.15 -27.65 -1.51
CA TRP A 178 5.48 -28.01 -0.15
C TRP A 178 6.67 -27.21 0.37
N CYS A 179 6.53 -26.61 1.53
CA CYS A 179 7.64 -25.98 2.23
C CYS A 179 8.25 -26.95 3.26
N PRO A 180 9.45 -27.51 3.02
CA PRO A 180 10.03 -28.48 3.96
C PRO A 180 10.46 -27.84 5.29
N THR A 181 10.71 -26.53 5.32
CA THR A 181 11.06 -25.78 6.55
C THR A 181 9.84 -25.47 7.42
N CYS A 182 8.74 -25.01 6.81
CA CYS A 182 7.47 -24.80 7.52
C CYS A 182 6.70 -26.12 7.74
N ASN A 183 7.12 -27.18 7.07
CA ASN A 183 6.49 -28.51 7.06
C ASN A 183 5.00 -28.47 6.76
N THR A 184 4.63 -27.73 5.72
CA THR A 184 3.23 -27.56 5.29
C THR A 184 3.13 -27.26 3.81
N SER A 185 1.95 -27.59 3.24
CA SER A 185 1.59 -27.14 1.90
C SER A 185 1.41 -25.61 1.87
N ILE A 186 1.72 -25.00 0.76
CA ILE A 186 1.43 -23.60 0.46
C ILE A 186 0.72 -23.50 -0.89
N SER A 187 -0.12 -22.48 -1.07
CA SER A 187 -0.83 -22.25 -2.34
C SER A 187 0.09 -21.66 -3.40
N ASP A 188 -0.29 -21.74 -4.68
CA ASP A 188 0.48 -21.15 -5.78
C ASP A 188 0.74 -19.66 -5.60
N ALA A 189 -0.23 -18.94 -5.04
CA ALA A 189 -0.10 -17.53 -4.74
C ALA A 189 0.94 -17.22 -3.64
N GLU A 190 1.27 -18.19 -2.78
CA GLU A 190 2.24 -18.05 -1.68
C GLU A 190 3.68 -18.41 -2.08
N VAL A 191 3.91 -18.74 -3.35
CA VAL A 191 5.25 -18.99 -3.91
C VAL A 191 5.82 -17.70 -4.45
N GLU A 192 6.96 -17.27 -3.93
CA GLU A 192 7.75 -16.18 -4.48
C GLU A 192 8.86 -16.78 -5.37
N TYR A 193 9.15 -16.11 -6.48
CA TYR A 193 10.21 -16.55 -7.37
C TYR A 193 11.42 -15.66 -7.20
N GLU A 194 12.56 -16.29 -6.92
CA GLU A 194 13.84 -15.62 -6.75
C GLU A 194 14.81 -16.09 -7.82
N GLU A 195 15.44 -15.14 -8.50
CA GLU A 195 16.47 -15.46 -9.48
C GLU A 195 17.72 -15.99 -8.78
N GLN A 196 18.10 -17.23 -9.08
CA GLN A 196 19.24 -17.90 -8.46
C GLN A 196 20.20 -18.45 -9.52
N ASP A 197 21.48 -18.50 -9.18
CA ASP A 197 22.50 -19.17 -9.99
C ASP A 197 22.35 -20.69 -9.83
N GLY A 198 22.11 -21.37 -10.93
CA GLY A 198 21.97 -22.82 -11.02
C GLY A 198 22.75 -23.38 -12.20
N SER A 199 22.37 -24.55 -12.63
CA SER A 199 22.94 -25.19 -13.82
C SER A 199 21.90 -26.05 -14.54
N PHE A 200 22.06 -26.19 -15.83
CA PHE A 200 21.51 -27.30 -16.56
C PHE A 200 22.53 -28.44 -16.56
N TRP A 201 22.10 -29.58 -16.06
CA TRP A 201 22.87 -30.83 -16.11
C TRP A 201 22.35 -31.69 -17.25
N HIS A 202 23.23 -31.95 -18.25
CA HIS A 202 22.93 -32.78 -19.39
C HIS A 202 23.23 -34.24 -19.06
N LEU A 203 22.17 -35.05 -19.05
CA LEU A 203 22.23 -36.47 -18.71
C LEU A 203 22.03 -37.34 -19.93
N LEU A 204 22.61 -38.49 -19.91
CA LEU A 204 22.51 -39.53 -20.96
C LEU A 204 21.74 -40.74 -20.43
N TYR A 205 20.60 -41.02 -21.03
CA TYR A 205 19.83 -42.23 -20.76
C TYR A 205 19.97 -43.18 -21.93
N THR A 206 20.32 -44.43 -21.66
CA THR A 206 20.51 -45.42 -22.72
C THR A 206 19.17 -45.96 -23.18
N VAL A 207 18.88 -45.90 -24.47
CA VAL A 207 17.69 -46.54 -25.07
C VAL A 207 17.93 -48.06 -25.09
N LYS A 208 17.06 -48.81 -24.47
CA LYS A 208 17.19 -50.27 -24.28
C LYS A 208 17.24 -51.01 -25.60
N GLU A 209 16.34 -50.67 -26.52
CA GLU A 209 16.12 -51.38 -27.78
C GLU A 209 17.23 -51.09 -28.81
N THR A 210 17.78 -49.89 -28.80
CA THR A 210 18.77 -49.46 -29.81
C THR A 210 20.20 -49.33 -29.28
N GLY A 211 20.34 -49.19 -27.95
CA GLY A 211 21.64 -48.86 -27.33
C GLY A 211 22.07 -47.41 -27.51
N GLU A 212 21.23 -46.58 -28.12
CA GLU A 212 21.49 -45.17 -28.35
C GLU A 212 21.46 -44.39 -27.02
N GLN A 213 22.29 -43.32 -26.92
CA GLN A 213 22.31 -42.44 -25.79
C GLN A 213 21.35 -41.26 -26.04
N LEU A 214 20.27 -41.21 -25.31
CA LEU A 214 19.29 -40.13 -25.36
C LEU A 214 19.69 -39.04 -24.39
N GLU A 215 19.94 -37.84 -24.88
CA GLU A 215 20.34 -36.69 -24.09
C GLU A 215 19.13 -35.88 -23.59
N LEU A 216 19.11 -35.60 -22.33
CA LEU A 216 18.14 -34.68 -21.70
C LEU A 216 18.84 -33.74 -20.73
N ALA A 217 18.24 -32.61 -20.44
CA ALA A 217 18.77 -31.62 -19.50
C ALA A 217 17.80 -31.36 -18.33
N THR A 218 18.34 -31.22 -17.14
CA THR A 218 17.53 -30.92 -15.93
C THR A 218 18.21 -29.91 -15.04
N THR A 219 17.41 -29.12 -14.34
CA THR A 219 17.87 -28.25 -13.25
C THR A 219 17.80 -28.94 -11.86
N ARG A 220 17.19 -30.14 -11.80
CA ARG A 220 16.91 -30.89 -10.56
C ARG A 220 17.35 -32.37 -10.71
N PRO A 221 18.64 -32.67 -10.79
CA PRO A 221 19.12 -34.06 -10.98
C PRO A 221 18.72 -34.96 -9.80
N GLU A 222 18.51 -34.42 -8.59
CA GLU A 222 18.10 -35.19 -7.43
C GLU A 222 16.71 -35.86 -7.56
N THR A 223 15.83 -35.32 -8.43
CA THR A 223 14.52 -35.93 -8.67
C THR A 223 14.53 -37.10 -9.64
N MET A 224 15.63 -37.28 -10.39
CA MET A 224 15.73 -38.29 -11.45
C MET A 224 15.44 -39.72 -10.96
N LEU A 225 15.71 -39.99 -9.69
CA LEU A 225 15.42 -41.33 -9.11
C LEU A 225 13.91 -41.64 -9.12
N GLY A 226 13.07 -40.63 -9.21
CA GLY A 226 11.61 -40.74 -9.33
C GLY A 226 11.09 -40.66 -10.77
N ASP A 227 11.98 -40.68 -11.79
CA ASP A 227 11.56 -40.66 -13.19
C ASP A 227 10.76 -41.91 -13.55
N THR A 228 9.65 -41.72 -14.23
CA THR A 228 8.76 -42.80 -14.67
C THR A 228 8.54 -42.84 -16.14
N ALA A 229 9.02 -41.85 -16.88
CA ALA A 229 9.08 -41.84 -18.35
C ALA A 229 10.11 -40.79 -18.81
N VAL A 230 10.40 -40.84 -20.13
CA VAL A 230 11.01 -39.75 -20.87
C VAL A 230 10.00 -39.32 -21.94
N ALA A 231 9.78 -38.03 -22.10
CA ALA A 231 8.92 -37.49 -23.14
C ALA A 231 9.71 -36.98 -24.34
N ILE A 232 9.21 -37.27 -25.51
CA ILE A 232 9.64 -36.70 -26.80
C ILE A 232 8.42 -36.14 -27.51
N ASN A 233 8.60 -35.19 -28.43
CA ASN A 233 7.48 -34.77 -29.26
C ASN A 233 7.21 -35.80 -30.35
N GLY A 234 5.94 -36.22 -30.52
CA GLY A 234 5.58 -37.23 -31.51
C GLY A 234 5.83 -36.79 -32.96
N GLU A 235 5.94 -35.52 -33.23
CA GLU A 235 6.22 -34.94 -34.56
C GLU A 235 7.71 -34.65 -34.77
N ASP A 236 8.57 -34.87 -33.77
CA ASP A 236 10.00 -34.60 -33.89
C ASP A 236 10.71 -35.68 -34.74
N PRO A 237 11.18 -35.33 -35.94
CA PRO A 237 11.81 -36.29 -36.81
C PRO A 237 13.11 -36.88 -36.24
N ARG A 238 13.74 -36.21 -35.29
CA ARG A 238 14.98 -36.68 -34.65
C ARG A 238 14.74 -37.97 -33.86
N TYR A 239 13.57 -38.11 -33.28
CA TYR A 239 13.23 -39.17 -32.33
C TYR A 239 12.09 -40.10 -32.82
N ALA A 240 11.59 -39.94 -34.03
CA ALA A 240 10.51 -40.76 -34.56
C ALA A 240 10.76 -42.27 -34.47
N HIS A 241 12.01 -42.71 -34.55
CA HIS A 241 12.42 -44.12 -34.44
C HIS A 241 12.38 -44.66 -33.00
N LEU A 242 12.20 -43.78 -31.99
CA LEU A 242 12.17 -44.14 -30.59
C LEU A 242 10.75 -44.29 -30.04
N HIS A 243 9.74 -44.11 -30.86
CA HIS A 243 8.34 -44.30 -30.42
C HIS A 243 8.12 -45.74 -29.94
N GLY A 244 7.63 -45.85 -28.68
CA GLY A 244 7.37 -47.12 -28.02
C GLY A 244 8.59 -47.84 -27.46
N CYS A 245 9.78 -47.20 -27.55
CA CYS A 245 10.99 -47.69 -26.92
C CYS A 245 11.03 -47.35 -25.42
N HIS A 246 12.03 -47.91 -24.74
CA HIS A 246 12.28 -47.66 -23.32
C HIS A 246 13.69 -47.11 -23.11
N VAL A 247 13.91 -46.41 -22.05
CA VAL A 247 15.26 -46.04 -21.62
C VAL A 247 15.58 -46.71 -20.28
N ILE A 248 16.86 -46.90 -20.06
CA ILE A 248 17.38 -47.38 -18.79
C ILE A 248 17.72 -46.17 -17.92
N LEU A 249 17.00 -46.00 -16.82
CA LEU A 249 17.26 -44.96 -15.86
C LEU A 249 18.62 -45.14 -15.18
N PRO A 250 19.58 -44.23 -15.32
CA PRO A 250 20.90 -44.34 -14.71
C PRO A 250 20.80 -44.53 -13.17
N LEU A 251 21.82 -45.12 -12.58
CA LEU A 251 21.96 -45.43 -11.14
C LEU A 251 20.98 -46.49 -10.62
N LEU A 252 19.76 -46.54 -11.10
CA LEU A 252 18.73 -47.53 -10.69
C LEU A 252 18.67 -48.74 -11.63
N ASN A 253 19.16 -48.63 -12.84
CA ASN A 253 19.02 -49.63 -13.89
C ASN A 253 17.56 -50.07 -14.15
N LYS A 254 16.61 -49.17 -13.94
CA LYS A 254 15.17 -49.39 -14.13
C LYS A 254 14.77 -49.02 -15.55
N GLU A 255 13.95 -49.84 -16.17
CA GLU A 255 13.35 -49.55 -17.49
C GLU A 255 12.16 -48.58 -17.27
N ILE A 256 12.12 -47.47 -18.05
CA ILE A 256 11.02 -46.53 -18.13
C ILE A 256 10.68 -46.26 -19.60
N PRO A 257 9.39 -46.04 -19.96
CA PRO A 257 8.97 -45.85 -21.32
C PRO A 257 9.36 -44.47 -21.86
N ILE A 258 9.51 -44.40 -23.20
CA ILE A 258 9.53 -43.16 -23.96
C ILE A 258 8.09 -42.89 -24.38
N VAL A 259 7.54 -41.73 -23.97
CA VAL A 259 6.17 -41.30 -24.29
C VAL A 259 6.19 -40.13 -25.28
N CYS A 260 5.20 -40.08 -26.18
CA CYS A 260 5.02 -38.95 -27.09
C CYS A 260 4.07 -37.93 -26.48
N ASP A 261 4.58 -36.72 -26.17
CA ASP A 261 3.78 -35.67 -25.57
C ASP A 261 4.25 -34.29 -26.05
N GLU A 262 3.27 -33.38 -26.24
CA GLU A 262 3.53 -31.99 -26.65
C GLU A 262 4.32 -31.17 -25.64
N HIS A 263 4.40 -31.64 -24.40
CA HIS A 263 5.21 -31.04 -23.36
C HIS A 263 6.70 -31.00 -23.75
N ALA A 264 7.19 -31.97 -24.53
CA ALA A 264 8.51 -31.97 -25.12
C ALA A 264 8.55 -31.02 -26.33
N ASP A 265 9.02 -29.79 -26.12
CA ASP A 265 9.11 -28.75 -27.14
C ASP A 265 10.30 -29.02 -28.07
N MET A 266 10.05 -29.24 -29.37
CA MET A 266 11.05 -29.54 -30.40
C MET A 266 12.09 -28.43 -30.57
N GLU A 267 11.74 -27.19 -30.25
CA GLU A 267 12.59 -26.01 -30.43
C GLU A 267 13.43 -25.70 -29.20
N LYS A 268 13.16 -26.36 -28.05
CA LYS A 268 13.84 -26.10 -26.79
C LYS A 268 14.81 -27.21 -26.40
N GLY A 269 16.06 -26.81 -26.14
CA GLY A 269 17.08 -27.69 -25.63
C GLY A 269 17.31 -28.91 -26.53
N THR A 270 17.30 -30.11 -25.95
CA THR A 270 17.43 -31.37 -26.69
C THR A 270 16.12 -31.84 -27.35
N GLY A 271 14.98 -31.27 -26.97
CA GLY A 271 13.66 -31.76 -27.35
C GLY A 271 13.23 -33.01 -26.57
N VAL A 272 13.97 -33.37 -25.53
CA VAL A 272 13.73 -34.53 -24.68
C VAL A 272 13.59 -34.11 -23.24
N VAL A 273 12.55 -34.55 -22.57
CA VAL A 273 12.24 -34.16 -21.18
C VAL A 273 12.08 -35.40 -20.31
N LYS A 274 12.76 -35.43 -19.16
CA LYS A 274 12.51 -36.47 -18.15
C LYS A 274 11.14 -36.17 -17.48
N ILE A 275 10.40 -37.23 -17.13
CA ILE A 275 9.08 -37.09 -16.51
C ILE A 275 9.10 -37.67 -15.11
N THR A 276 8.95 -36.78 -14.12
CA THR A 276 8.91 -37.11 -12.70
C THR A 276 7.56 -36.65 -12.08
N PRO A 277 6.47 -37.41 -12.29
CA PRO A 277 5.12 -36.96 -11.96
C PRO A 277 4.85 -36.64 -10.47
N ALA A 278 5.72 -37.12 -9.58
CA ALA A 278 5.61 -36.83 -8.15
C ALA A 278 6.29 -35.53 -7.70
N HIS A 279 7.12 -34.88 -8.56
CA HIS A 279 7.99 -33.78 -8.15
C HIS A 279 8.06 -32.59 -9.14
N ASP A 280 7.24 -32.58 -10.16
CA ASP A 280 7.10 -31.45 -11.08
C ASP A 280 5.62 -31.29 -11.51
N PRO A 281 5.06 -30.08 -11.46
CA PRO A 281 3.66 -29.85 -11.83
C PRO A 281 3.33 -30.17 -13.29
N ASN A 282 4.24 -29.90 -14.22
CA ASN A 282 4.03 -30.20 -15.64
C ASN A 282 4.17 -31.70 -15.91
N ASP A 283 5.17 -32.34 -15.29
CA ASP A 283 5.36 -33.78 -15.37
C ASP A 283 4.18 -34.54 -14.75
N PHE A 284 3.54 -33.98 -13.71
CA PHE A 284 2.32 -34.52 -13.15
C PHE A 284 1.18 -34.59 -14.18
N GLU A 285 0.98 -33.53 -14.96
CA GLU A 285 -0.02 -33.48 -16.02
C GLU A 285 0.28 -34.48 -17.15
N VAL A 286 1.57 -34.60 -17.53
CA VAL A 286 2.02 -35.63 -18.48
C VAL A 286 1.73 -37.02 -17.91
N GLY A 287 2.03 -37.22 -16.63
CA GLY A 287 1.74 -38.49 -15.91
C GLY A 287 0.27 -38.87 -15.93
N GLU A 288 -0.65 -37.89 -15.76
CA GLU A 288 -2.10 -38.11 -15.87
C GLU A 288 -2.52 -38.53 -17.30
N ARG A 289 -2.02 -37.82 -18.32
CA ARG A 289 -2.34 -38.14 -19.72
C ARG A 289 -1.87 -39.52 -20.17
N HIS A 290 -0.72 -39.94 -19.65
CA HIS A 290 -0.10 -41.22 -20.02
C HIS A 290 -0.26 -42.32 -18.97
N ASN A 291 -1.04 -42.06 -17.90
CA ASN A 291 -1.27 -42.97 -16.78
C ASN A 291 0.05 -43.53 -16.19
N LEU A 292 1.04 -42.64 -15.98
CA LEU A 292 2.34 -43.01 -15.43
C LEU A 292 2.30 -43.18 -13.91
N PRO A 293 3.13 -44.04 -13.33
CA PRO A 293 3.29 -44.12 -11.88
C PRO A 293 3.81 -42.81 -11.29
N ARG A 294 3.43 -42.54 -10.07
CA ARG A 294 3.94 -41.41 -9.28
C ARG A 294 4.90 -41.96 -8.25
N VAL A 295 6.18 -41.64 -8.36
CA VAL A 295 7.24 -42.15 -7.47
C VAL A 295 7.83 -41.01 -6.67
N ARG A 296 7.51 -40.97 -5.38
CA ARG A 296 8.01 -39.97 -4.45
C ARG A 296 9.41 -40.35 -3.95
N VAL A 297 10.35 -39.40 -4.00
CA VAL A 297 11.73 -39.55 -3.55
C VAL A 297 12.12 -38.63 -2.41
N PHE A 298 11.21 -37.78 -1.96
CA PHE A 298 11.41 -36.87 -0.81
C PHE A 298 10.42 -37.13 0.32
N THR A 299 10.92 -37.00 1.54
CA THR A 299 10.12 -36.88 2.76
C THR A 299 9.57 -35.47 2.89
N TYR A 300 8.61 -35.27 3.79
CA TYR A 300 8.02 -33.94 4.03
C TYR A 300 8.99 -32.93 4.64
N ASP A 301 10.07 -33.37 5.31
CA ASP A 301 11.14 -32.49 5.80
C ASP A 301 12.26 -32.23 4.75
N GLY A 302 12.02 -32.62 3.49
CA GLY A 302 12.90 -32.31 2.35
C GLY A 302 14.17 -33.16 2.31
N ARG A 303 14.11 -34.41 2.75
CA ARG A 303 15.18 -35.39 2.67
C ARG A 303 14.83 -36.50 1.68
N MET A 304 15.84 -37.17 1.17
CA MET A 304 15.62 -38.33 0.33
C MET A 304 15.00 -39.46 1.16
N THR A 305 14.00 -40.14 0.58
CA THR A 305 13.28 -41.25 1.21
C THR A 305 14.17 -42.48 1.40
N GLY A 306 13.91 -43.21 2.47
CA GLY A 306 14.65 -44.42 2.82
C GLY A 306 13.79 -45.66 2.96
N PRO A 307 14.37 -46.79 3.49
CA PRO A 307 13.66 -48.06 3.63
C PRO A 307 12.45 -48.00 4.54
N GLU A 308 12.45 -47.14 5.58
CA GLU A 308 11.34 -46.98 6.49
C GLU A 308 10.16 -46.29 5.82
N ASP A 309 10.42 -45.23 5.03
CA ASP A 309 9.40 -44.52 4.28
C ASP A 309 8.74 -45.40 3.24
N LYS A 310 9.56 -46.23 2.54
CA LYS A 310 9.09 -47.20 1.58
C LYS A 310 8.20 -48.26 2.27
N ALA A 311 8.66 -48.83 3.39
CA ALA A 311 7.93 -49.86 4.11
C ALA A 311 6.57 -49.32 4.58
N ALA A 312 6.49 -48.08 5.06
CA ALA A 312 5.24 -47.43 5.47
C ALA A 312 4.28 -47.26 4.28
N ALA A 313 4.77 -46.83 3.12
CA ALA A 313 3.94 -46.72 1.92
C ALA A 313 3.46 -48.11 1.41
N ASP A 314 4.36 -49.09 1.32
CA ASP A 314 4.02 -50.45 0.89
C ASP A 314 2.92 -51.07 1.79
N GLU A 315 2.93 -50.80 3.08
CA GLU A 315 1.89 -51.26 4.03
C GLU A 315 0.53 -50.64 3.72
N LEU A 316 0.45 -49.36 3.31
CA LEU A 316 -0.80 -48.72 2.87
C LEU A 316 -1.39 -49.42 1.65
N PHE A 317 -0.56 -49.75 0.68
CA PHE A 317 -0.99 -50.49 -0.52
C PHE A 317 -1.40 -51.93 -0.17
N ARG A 318 -0.62 -52.62 0.66
CA ARG A 318 -0.88 -54.00 1.07
C ARG A 318 -2.20 -54.14 1.86
N THR A 319 -2.53 -53.15 2.70
CA THR A 319 -3.75 -53.14 3.53
C THR A 319 -4.98 -52.58 2.81
N GLY A 320 -4.83 -52.13 1.58
CA GLY A 320 -5.90 -51.47 0.82
C GLY A 320 -6.30 -50.10 1.39
N LYS A 321 -5.47 -49.49 2.23
CA LYS A 321 -5.68 -48.16 2.79
C LYS A 321 -5.07 -47.04 1.93
N ALA A 322 -4.34 -47.40 0.90
CA ALA A 322 -3.82 -46.42 -0.06
C ALA A 322 -4.96 -45.68 -0.75
N ALA A 323 -4.92 -44.38 -0.78
CA ALA A 323 -5.91 -43.58 -1.49
C ALA A 323 -5.71 -43.65 -3.00
N ALA A 324 -6.75 -43.28 -3.77
CA ALA A 324 -6.59 -43.13 -5.22
C ALA A 324 -5.51 -42.12 -5.53
N GLY A 325 -4.56 -42.51 -6.40
CA GLY A 325 -3.43 -41.65 -6.78
C GLY A 325 -2.36 -41.51 -5.70
N GLU A 326 -2.35 -42.34 -4.68
CA GLU A 326 -1.27 -42.39 -3.67
C GLU A 326 0.06 -42.67 -4.38
N PRO A 327 1.14 -41.87 -4.15
CA PRO A 327 2.44 -42.12 -4.77
C PRO A 327 3.10 -43.36 -4.17
N GLU A 328 3.79 -44.13 -5.03
CA GLU A 328 4.79 -45.09 -4.57
C GLU A 328 5.94 -44.33 -3.90
N VAL A 329 6.60 -44.92 -2.93
CA VAL A 329 7.76 -44.31 -2.27
C VAL A 329 8.99 -45.14 -2.59
N LEU A 330 10.02 -44.49 -3.12
CA LEU A 330 11.30 -45.17 -3.44
C LEU A 330 12.17 -45.20 -2.17
N ASP A 331 12.85 -46.32 -1.96
CA ASP A 331 14.06 -46.34 -1.12
C ASP A 331 15.24 -45.85 -1.98
N CYS A 332 15.70 -44.63 -1.66
CA CYS A 332 16.83 -44.01 -2.40
C CYS A 332 18.20 -44.56 -2.02
N GLY A 333 18.24 -45.64 -1.23
CA GLY A 333 19.48 -46.37 -0.92
C GLY A 333 20.50 -45.49 -0.22
N LYS A 334 21.70 -45.40 -0.80
CA LYS A 334 22.79 -44.60 -0.19
C LYS A 334 22.51 -43.12 -0.07
N TYR A 335 21.53 -42.58 -0.77
CA TYR A 335 21.12 -41.18 -0.69
C TYR A 335 20.08 -40.93 0.39
N ALA A 336 19.48 -41.96 0.98
CA ALA A 336 18.44 -41.86 2.00
C ALA A 336 18.86 -40.96 3.17
N GLY A 337 17.97 -40.07 3.60
CA GLY A 337 18.21 -39.10 4.69
C GLY A 337 19.06 -37.86 4.32
N MET A 338 19.63 -37.82 3.11
CA MET A 338 20.31 -36.63 2.62
C MET A 338 19.32 -35.53 2.29
N THR A 339 19.69 -34.29 2.55
CA THR A 339 18.94 -33.13 2.03
C THR A 339 18.99 -33.11 0.50
N THR A 340 18.04 -32.45 -0.16
CA THR A 340 18.02 -32.30 -1.64
C THR A 340 19.35 -31.77 -2.19
N ARG A 341 20.01 -30.86 -1.48
CA ARG A 341 21.31 -30.29 -1.87
C ARG A 341 22.45 -31.27 -1.77
N GLU A 342 22.51 -32.05 -0.69
CA GLU A 342 23.51 -33.10 -0.49
C GLU A 342 23.33 -34.24 -1.51
N ALA A 343 22.06 -34.67 -1.70
CA ALA A 343 21.73 -35.71 -2.68
C ALA A 343 22.09 -35.28 -4.10
N ARG A 344 21.76 -34.03 -4.49
CA ARG A 344 22.15 -33.48 -5.80
C ARG A 344 23.63 -33.64 -6.06
N LYS A 345 24.46 -33.24 -5.07
CA LYS A 345 25.93 -33.37 -5.21
C LYS A 345 26.36 -34.83 -5.38
N ALA A 346 25.87 -35.71 -4.50
CA ALA A 346 26.24 -37.14 -4.54
C ALA A 346 25.78 -37.86 -5.82
N ILE A 347 24.56 -37.54 -6.30
CA ILE A 347 24.00 -38.08 -7.53
C ILE A 347 24.83 -37.62 -8.75
N LEU A 348 25.24 -36.38 -8.80
CA LEU A 348 26.10 -35.86 -9.89
C LEU A 348 27.46 -36.52 -9.91
N GLU A 349 28.11 -36.76 -8.77
CA GLU A 349 29.36 -37.49 -8.66
C GLU A 349 29.20 -38.93 -9.18
N ASP A 350 28.10 -39.60 -8.87
CA ASP A 350 27.83 -40.97 -9.39
C ASP A 350 27.50 -41.00 -10.88
N LEU A 351 26.74 -40.00 -11.39
CA LEU A 351 26.44 -39.87 -12.81
C LEU A 351 27.70 -39.61 -13.63
N GLU A 352 28.64 -38.82 -13.12
CA GLU A 352 29.96 -38.63 -13.74
C GLU A 352 30.76 -39.93 -13.76
N ALA A 353 30.78 -40.65 -12.62
CA ALA A 353 31.51 -41.90 -12.48
C ALA A 353 30.98 -43.00 -13.41
N CYS A 354 29.67 -43.06 -13.67
CA CYS A 354 29.08 -44.04 -14.59
C CYS A 354 29.00 -43.54 -16.04
N GLY A 355 29.45 -42.31 -16.34
CA GLY A 355 29.46 -41.72 -17.69
C GLY A 355 28.08 -41.24 -18.17
N ALA A 356 27.11 -41.10 -17.27
CA ALA A 356 25.79 -40.62 -17.60
C ALA A 356 25.65 -39.08 -17.47
N LEU A 357 26.63 -38.37 -16.92
CA LEU A 357 26.74 -36.92 -16.96
C LEU A 357 27.54 -36.48 -18.17
N LYS A 358 26.90 -35.81 -19.12
CA LYS A 358 27.54 -35.37 -20.36
C LYS A 358 28.24 -34.03 -20.23
N SER A 359 27.51 -33.02 -19.73
CA SER A 359 27.99 -31.64 -19.55
C SER A 359 27.18 -30.89 -18.52
N VAL A 360 27.72 -29.75 -18.07
CA VAL A 360 27.08 -28.85 -17.15
C VAL A 360 27.14 -27.45 -17.73
N GLU A 361 25.98 -26.79 -17.88
CA GLU A 361 25.86 -25.43 -18.37
C GLU A 361 25.37 -24.52 -17.23
N PRO A 362 26.09 -23.43 -16.94
CA PRO A 362 25.57 -22.43 -15.96
C PRO A 362 24.25 -21.85 -16.43
N LEU A 363 23.30 -21.77 -15.52
CA LEU A 363 21.98 -21.22 -15.81
C LEU A 363 21.58 -20.31 -14.65
N ARG A 364 21.06 -19.14 -14.98
CA ARG A 364 20.38 -18.28 -14.04
C ARG A 364 18.88 -18.42 -14.27
N HIS A 365 18.15 -18.82 -13.25
CA HIS A 365 16.74 -19.12 -13.38
C HIS A 365 15.96 -18.79 -12.11
N ASP A 366 14.65 -18.60 -12.27
CA ASP A 366 13.73 -18.36 -11.17
C ASP A 366 13.49 -19.66 -10.39
N VAL A 367 13.73 -19.62 -9.08
CA VAL A 367 13.47 -20.70 -8.14
C VAL A 367 12.33 -20.32 -7.23
N GLY A 368 11.31 -21.17 -7.13
CA GLY A 368 10.19 -20.98 -6.22
C GLY A 368 10.64 -21.08 -4.77
N THR A 369 10.32 -20.06 -3.97
CA THR A 369 10.61 -19.98 -2.55
C THR A 369 9.33 -19.75 -1.76
N CYS A 370 9.34 -20.16 -0.50
CA CYS A 370 8.22 -19.92 0.41
C CYS A 370 8.19 -18.44 0.80
N TYR A 371 7.09 -17.75 0.53
CA TYR A 371 6.91 -16.32 0.84
C TYR A 371 7.19 -15.97 2.31
N ARG A 372 7.22 -16.97 3.19
CA ARG A 372 7.35 -16.78 4.63
C ARG A 372 8.75 -17.03 5.20
N CYS A 373 9.38 -18.13 4.80
CA CYS A 373 10.70 -18.53 5.31
C CYS A 373 11.81 -18.42 4.27
N HIS A 374 11.48 -18.08 3.01
CA HIS A 374 12.38 -17.97 1.86
C HIS A 374 13.16 -19.25 1.53
N SER A 375 12.74 -20.39 2.10
CA SER A 375 13.29 -21.70 1.70
C SER A 375 12.74 -22.11 0.36
N THR A 376 13.57 -22.81 -0.44
CA THR A 376 13.13 -23.43 -1.70
C THR A 376 11.96 -24.36 -1.42
N ILE A 377 10.90 -24.25 -2.20
CA ILE A 377 9.76 -25.15 -2.15
C ILE A 377 10.06 -26.44 -2.91
N GLU A 378 9.47 -27.53 -2.45
CA GLU A 378 9.53 -28.83 -3.11
C GLU A 378 8.14 -29.20 -3.62
N PRO A 379 7.88 -29.10 -4.94
CA PRO A 379 6.65 -29.65 -5.52
C PRO A 379 6.57 -31.15 -5.23
N MET A 380 5.46 -31.61 -4.67
CA MET A 380 5.26 -33.03 -4.40
C MET A 380 3.80 -33.43 -4.41
N VAL A 381 3.51 -34.67 -4.72
CA VAL A 381 2.16 -35.24 -4.57
C VAL A 381 1.87 -35.49 -3.10
N SER A 382 0.80 -34.89 -2.61
CA SER A 382 0.34 -35.02 -1.23
C SER A 382 -1.18 -35.10 -1.17
N LYS A 383 -1.69 -35.80 -0.16
CA LYS A 383 -3.12 -35.93 0.11
C LYS A 383 -3.63 -34.74 0.90
N GLN A 384 -4.30 -33.85 0.23
CA GLN A 384 -4.74 -32.54 0.76
C GLN A 384 -6.23 -32.32 0.50
N TRP A 385 -6.80 -31.31 1.14
CA TRP A 385 -8.13 -30.79 0.87
C TRP A 385 -8.06 -29.66 -0.15
N PHE A 386 -8.96 -29.73 -1.13
CA PHE A 386 -9.02 -28.76 -2.24
C PHE A 386 -10.42 -28.21 -2.41
N VAL A 387 -10.49 -26.95 -2.89
CA VAL A 387 -11.72 -26.34 -3.41
C VAL A 387 -11.63 -26.35 -4.93
N SER A 388 -12.67 -26.85 -5.59
CA SER A 388 -12.83 -26.74 -7.04
C SER A 388 -13.19 -25.31 -7.39
N MET A 389 -12.26 -24.58 -7.99
CA MET A 389 -12.36 -23.12 -8.13
C MET A 389 -13.15 -22.66 -9.35
N LYS A 390 -13.17 -23.44 -10.42
CA LYS A 390 -13.76 -23.00 -11.69
C LYS A 390 -15.22 -22.57 -11.57
N PRO A 391 -16.12 -23.32 -10.89
CA PRO A 391 -17.52 -22.90 -10.71
C PRO A 391 -17.69 -21.64 -9.87
N LEU A 392 -16.76 -21.37 -8.94
CA LEU A 392 -16.78 -20.17 -8.10
C LEU A 392 -16.20 -18.94 -8.82
N ALA A 393 -15.24 -19.16 -9.73
CA ALA A 393 -14.59 -18.09 -10.48
C ALA A 393 -15.49 -17.47 -11.55
N GLU A 394 -16.32 -18.24 -12.23
CA GLU A 394 -17.16 -17.75 -13.34
C GLU A 394 -18.10 -16.60 -12.94
N PRO A 395 -18.90 -16.70 -11.86
CA PRO A 395 -19.73 -15.59 -11.38
C PRO A 395 -18.90 -14.39 -10.93
N ALA A 396 -17.74 -14.62 -10.32
CA ALA A 396 -16.85 -13.58 -9.83
C ALA A 396 -16.22 -12.78 -10.99
N ILE A 397 -15.79 -13.45 -12.06
CA ILE A 397 -15.29 -12.82 -13.29
C ILE A 397 -16.40 -11.95 -13.91
N LYS A 398 -17.62 -12.49 -13.98
CA LYS A 398 -18.77 -11.78 -14.53
C LYS A 398 -19.08 -10.49 -13.78
N ALA A 399 -19.12 -10.51 -12.46
CA ALA A 399 -19.42 -9.35 -11.61
C ALA A 399 -18.46 -8.17 -11.86
N VAL A 400 -17.17 -8.46 -12.04
CA VAL A 400 -16.17 -7.41 -12.33
C VAL A 400 -16.26 -6.97 -13.80
N ARG A 401 -16.47 -7.89 -14.74
CA ARG A 401 -16.60 -7.57 -16.18
C ARG A 401 -17.80 -6.70 -16.48
N GLU A 402 -18.91 -6.92 -15.80
CA GLU A 402 -20.14 -6.12 -15.92
C GLU A 402 -20.09 -4.83 -15.08
N LYS A 403 -18.99 -4.58 -14.37
CA LYS A 403 -18.77 -3.41 -13.50
C LYS A 403 -19.75 -3.33 -12.32
N ASP A 404 -20.32 -4.45 -11.93
CA ASP A 404 -21.06 -4.56 -10.67
C ASP A 404 -20.12 -4.37 -9.47
N ILE A 405 -18.87 -4.83 -9.60
CA ILE A 405 -17.75 -4.49 -8.72
C ILE A 405 -16.72 -3.69 -9.54
N ARG A 406 -16.30 -2.53 -9.04
CA ARG A 406 -15.37 -1.63 -9.74
C ARG A 406 -14.01 -1.58 -9.06
N PHE A 407 -12.93 -1.66 -9.83
CA PHE A 407 -11.58 -1.37 -9.36
C PHE A 407 -11.20 0.10 -9.60
N VAL A 408 -10.61 0.72 -8.61
CA VAL A 408 -10.06 2.08 -8.71
C VAL A 408 -8.58 2.02 -8.32
N PRO A 409 -7.65 2.29 -9.26
CA PRO A 409 -7.88 2.55 -10.69
C PRO A 409 -8.23 1.27 -11.47
N GLU A 410 -8.98 1.42 -12.54
CA GLU A 410 -9.50 0.33 -13.37
C GLU A 410 -8.40 -0.60 -13.92
N ARG A 411 -7.18 -0.10 -14.13
CA ARG A 411 -6.06 -0.90 -14.66
C ARG A 411 -5.76 -2.19 -13.88
N PHE A 412 -6.17 -2.29 -12.62
CA PHE A 412 -5.94 -3.47 -11.78
C PHE A 412 -6.96 -4.60 -12.01
N ASP A 413 -8.02 -4.36 -12.76
CA ASP A 413 -8.93 -5.41 -13.20
C ASP A 413 -8.21 -6.46 -14.07
N LYS A 414 -7.18 -6.03 -14.84
CA LYS A 414 -6.35 -6.94 -15.66
C LYS A 414 -5.63 -7.98 -14.83
N ASN A 415 -5.07 -7.58 -13.68
CA ASN A 415 -4.41 -8.51 -12.76
C ASN A 415 -5.41 -9.51 -12.18
N TYR A 416 -6.61 -9.01 -11.83
CA TYR A 416 -7.70 -9.84 -11.35
C TYR A 416 -8.16 -10.86 -12.41
N PHE A 417 -8.42 -10.44 -13.66
CA PHE A 417 -8.84 -11.33 -14.73
C PHE A 417 -7.79 -12.35 -15.08
N HIS A 418 -6.53 -11.93 -15.19
CA HIS A 418 -5.42 -12.87 -15.49
C HIS A 418 -5.36 -14.00 -14.46
N TRP A 419 -5.51 -13.70 -13.19
CA TRP A 419 -5.52 -14.70 -12.12
C TRP A 419 -6.78 -15.58 -12.18
N MET A 420 -7.96 -14.97 -12.25
CA MET A 420 -9.24 -15.67 -12.15
C MET A 420 -9.53 -16.56 -13.38
N GLU A 421 -9.12 -16.15 -14.57
CA GLU A 421 -9.30 -16.93 -15.79
C GLU A 421 -8.37 -18.16 -15.86
N ASN A 422 -7.25 -18.12 -15.14
CA ASN A 422 -6.26 -19.21 -15.07
C ASN A 422 -6.26 -19.92 -13.71
N ILE A 423 -7.30 -19.72 -12.90
CA ILE A 423 -7.34 -20.24 -11.54
C ILE A 423 -7.37 -21.77 -11.51
N ARG A 424 -6.51 -22.35 -10.67
CA ARG A 424 -6.47 -23.78 -10.39
C ARG A 424 -7.20 -24.10 -9.09
N ASP A 425 -7.47 -25.37 -8.84
CA ASP A 425 -8.07 -25.83 -7.59
C ASP A 425 -7.19 -25.40 -6.41
N TRP A 426 -7.82 -24.84 -5.41
CA TRP A 426 -7.15 -24.25 -4.26
C TRP A 426 -6.92 -25.27 -3.14
N CYS A 427 -5.65 -25.56 -2.84
CA CYS A 427 -5.28 -26.35 -1.68
C CYS A 427 -5.53 -25.55 -0.40
N ILE A 428 -6.45 -26.01 0.44
CA ILE A 428 -6.91 -25.31 1.64
C ILE A 428 -6.43 -25.92 2.95
N SER A 429 -5.86 -27.10 2.97
CA SER A 429 -5.33 -27.70 4.19
C SER A 429 -3.89 -27.25 4.48
N ARG A 430 -3.59 -27.07 5.75
CA ARG A 430 -2.28 -26.72 6.28
C ARG A 430 -1.96 -27.61 7.48
N GLN A 431 -0.76 -28.14 7.53
CA GLN A 431 -0.26 -29.01 8.59
C GLN A 431 0.20 -28.20 9.80
N LEU A 432 -0.69 -27.34 10.30
CA LEU A 432 -0.47 -26.40 11.38
C LEU A 432 -1.40 -26.71 12.57
N TRP A 433 -1.07 -26.18 13.72
CA TRP A 433 -1.95 -26.26 14.89
C TRP A 433 -2.74 -24.98 15.13
N TRP A 434 -2.18 -23.83 14.73
CA TRP A 434 -2.84 -22.55 14.85
C TRP A 434 -3.68 -22.21 13.63
N GLY A 435 -4.99 -22.20 13.79
CA GLY A 435 -5.95 -21.89 12.73
C GLY A 435 -7.28 -22.62 12.93
N HIS A 436 -8.16 -22.49 11.95
CA HIS A 436 -9.44 -23.19 11.92
C HIS A 436 -9.22 -24.68 11.63
N ARG A 437 -9.42 -25.54 12.60
CA ARG A 437 -9.28 -26.98 12.41
C ARG A 437 -10.34 -27.48 11.44
N ILE A 438 -9.93 -28.34 10.50
CA ILE A 438 -10.81 -28.90 9.47
C ILE A 438 -11.93 -29.73 10.14
N PRO A 439 -13.23 -29.47 9.82
CA PRO A 439 -14.36 -30.14 10.45
C PRO A 439 -14.68 -31.50 9.79
N ALA A 440 -13.66 -32.27 9.46
CA ALA A 440 -13.75 -33.59 8.89
C ALA A 440 -13.28 -34.64 9.90
N TYR A 441 -13.97 -35.76 9.95
CA TYR A 441 -13.72 -36.87 10.88
C TYR A 441 -13.57 -38.17 10.12
N TYR A 442 -12.60 -38.98 10.50
CA TYR A 442 -12.30 -40.28 9.88
C TYR A 442 -12.58 -41.40 10.85
N CYS A 443 -13.27 -42.45 10.37
CA CYS A 443 -13.45 -43.64 11.16
C CYS A 443 -12.18 -44.47 11.21
N ASP A 444 -11.70 -44.78 12.40
CA ASP A 444 -10.46 -45.53 12.60
C ASP A 444 -10.62 -46.99 12.12
N ASP A 445 -11.86 -47.51 12.13
CA ASP A 445 -12.15 -48.92 11.76
C ASP A 445 -12.46 -49.10 10.26
N CYS A 446 -13.35 -48.29 9.70
CA CYS A 446 -13.85 -48.49 8.33
C CYS A 446 -13.41 -47.41 7.32
N GLY A 447 -12.69 -46.39 7.76
CA GLY A 447 -12.19 -45.32 6.89
C GLY A 447 -13.27 -44.33 6.40
N GLU A 448 -14.50 -44.41 6.90
CA GLU A 448 -15.57 -43.48 6.52
C GLU A 448 -15.20 -42.06 6.88
N THR A 449 -15.50 -41.13 5.99
CA THR A 449 -15.25 -39.69 6.22
C THR A 449 -16.57 -38.98 6.45
N VAL A 450 -16.67 -38.26 7.56
CA VAL A 450 -17.86 -37.45 7.90
C VAL A 450 -17.41 -35.98 8.08
N VAL A 451 -18.04 -35.07 7.35
CA VAL A 451 -17.86 -33.63 7.55
C VAL A 451 -19.03 -33.10 8.36
N THR A 452 -18.73 -32.49 9.50
CA THR A 452 -19.78 -31.95 10.40
C THR A 452 -19.20 -30.86 11.31
N ILE A 453 -20.01 -29.83 11.55
CA ILE A 453 -19.68 -28.72 12.45
C ILE A 453 -20.00 -29.07 13.94
N GLN A 454 -20.80 -30.11 14.18
CA GLN A 454 -21.22 -30.46 15.53
C GLN A 454 -20.25 -31.40 16.26
N GLY A 455 -19.23 -31.89 15.53
CA GLY A 455 -18.39 -32.97 16.02
C GLY A 455 -19.09 -34.33 16.04
N ILE A 456 -18.32 -35.39 15.98
CA ILE A 456 -18.83 -36.74 16.02
C ILE A 456 -17.79 -37.69 16.64
N GLU A 457 -18.21 -38.51 17.58
CA GLU A 457 -17.33 -39.48 18.26
C GLU A 457 -17.45 -40.88 17.70
N LYS A 458 -18.63 -41.24 17.14
CA LYS A 458 -18.92 -42.59 16.63
C LYS A 458 -19.31 -42.57 15.17
N CYS A 459 -18.73 -43.44 14.41
CA CYS A 459 -19.00 -43.60 13.00
C CYS A 459 -20.47 -43.99 12.75
N PRO A 460 -21.21 -43.29 11.89
CA PRO A 460 -22.59 -43.61 11.56
C PRO A 460 -22.73 -44.93 10.80
N LYS A 461 -21.65 -45.42 10.17
CA LYS A 461 -21.65 -46.61 9.34
C LYS A 461 -21.32 -47.88 10.12
N CYS A 462 -20.33 -47.84 11.02
CA CYS A 462 -19.87 -49.06 11.73
C CYS A 462 -19.83 -48.91 13.26
N GLY A 463 -20.08 -47.71 13.81
CA GLY A 463 -20.03 -47.45 15.24
C GLY A 463 -18.64 -47.29 15.83
N GLY A 464 -17.58 -47.38 14.99
CA GLY A 464 -16.18 -47.19 15.39
C GLY A 464 -15.86 -45.78 15.83
N HIS A 465 -14.70 -45.55 16.43
CA HIS A 465 -14.24 -44.25 16.86
C HIS A 465 -13.95 -43.33 15.67
N MET A 466 -14.27 -42.04 15.82
CA MET A 466 -14.03 -41.01 14.79
C MET A 466 -12.93 -40.05 15.26
N THR A 467 -11.90 -39.95 14.45
CA THR A 467 -10.77 -39.01 14.69
C THR A 467 -10.89 -37.79 13.80
N GLN A 468 -10.84 -36.58 14.39
CA GLN A 468 -10.89 -35.32 13.63
C GLN A 468 -9.58 -35.09 12.87
N ASP A 469 -9.69 -34.55 11.65
CA ASP A 469 -8.57 -34.15 10.83
C ASP A 469 -7.59 -33.28 11.66
N PRO A 470 -6.27 -33.58 11.66
CA PRO A 470 -5.29 -32.82 12.42
C PRO A 470 -4.96 -31.46 11.82
N ASP A 471 -5.24 -31.26 10.54
CA ASP A 471 -4.86 -30.08 9.80
C ASP A 471 -5.79 -28.89 10.07
N THR A 472 -5.30 -27.71 9.75
CA THR A 472 -6.08 -26.47 9.79
C THR A 472 -6.30 -25.95 8.38
N LEU A 473 -7.27 -25.04 8.24
CA LEU A 473 -7.55 -24.36 6.98
C LEU A 473 -6.54 -23.23 6.73
N ASP A 474 -6.27 -22.99 5.47
CA ASP A 474 -5.55 -21.81 4.99
C ASP A 474 -6.18 -20.53 5.58
N THR A 475 -5.33 -19.58 6.03
CA THR A 475 -5.80 -18.31 6.58
C THR A 475 -6.68 -17.54 5.61
N TRP A 476 -6.41 -17.64 4.31
CA TRP A 476 -7.20 -16.99 3.28
C TRP A 476 -8.63 -17.56 3.14
N PHE A 477 -8.89 -18.75 3.63
CA PHE A 477 -10.23 -19.35 3.66
C PHE A 477 -11.15 -18.58 4.61
N SER A 478 -10.67 -18.22 5.79
CA SER A 478 -11.42 -17.40 6.74
C SER A 478 -11.45 -15.92 6.34
N SER A 479 -10.32 -15.38 5.86
CA SER A 479 -10.21 -13.99 5.43
C SER A 479 -11.12 -13.66 4.23
N ALA A 480 -11.43 -14.65 3.40
CA ALA A 480 -12.40 -14.51 2.29
C ALA A 480 -13.82 -14.21 2.75
N LEU A 481 -14.19 -14.57 3.99
CA LEU A 481 -15.52 -14.37 4.55
C LEU A 481 -15.67 -13.03 5.28
N TRP A 482 -14.58 -12.26 5.40
CA TRP A 482 -14.47 -11.08 6.24
C TRP A 482 -15.59 -10.05 6.05
N PRO A 483 -16.03 -9.69 4.83
CA PRO A 483 -17.07 -8.69 4.63
C PRO A 483 -18.43 -9.02 5.22
N PHE A 484 -18.72 -10.29 5.45
CA PHE A 484 -20.02 -10.74 5.93
C PHE A 484 -19.95 -11.55 7.23
N SER A 485 -18.90 -12.34 7.47
CA SER A 485 -18.75 -13.07 8.74
C SER A 485 -18.61 -12.12 9.93
N THR A 486 -17.98 -10.97 9.71
CA THR A 486 -17.83 -9.91 10.73
C THR A 486 -19.14 -9.24 11.10
N LEU A 487 -20.11 -9.24 10.21
CA LEU A 487 -21.43 -8.65 10.40
C LEU A 487 -22.45 -9.66 10.94
N GLY A 488 -22.01 -10.91 11.24
CA GLY A 488 -22.82 -11.92 11.92
C GLY A 488 -23.35 -13.03 11.02
N TRP A 489 -23.03 -13.05 9.70
CA TRP A 489 -23.38 -14.17 8.85
C TRP A 489 -22.89 -15.50 9.48
N PRO A 490 -23.69 -16.59 9.48
CA PRO A 490 -24.85 -16.88 8.65
C PRO A 490 -26.19 -16.40 9.21
N ASP A 491 -26.22 -15.73 10.34
CA ASP A 491 -27.46 -15.25 10.94
C ASP A 491 -27.93 -13.96 10.22
N ASP A 492 -29.25 -13.74 10.22
CA ASP A 492 -29.86 -12.50 9.70
C ASP A 492 -29.82 -11.41 10.77
N THR A 493 -28.64 -10.83 10.99
CA THR A 493 -28.42 -9.77 11.95
C THR A 493 -28.83 -8.38 11.43
N PRO A 494 -29.12 -7.40 12.29
CA PRO A 494 -29.33 -6.02 11.89
C PRO A 494 -28.14 -5.46 11.10
N GLU A 495 -26.92 -5.81 11.51
CA GLU A 495 -25.67 -5.41 10.86
C GLU A 495 -25.58 -5.95 9.42
N MET A 496 -25.92 -7.23 9.19
CA MET A 496 -25.97 -7.82 7.86
C MET A 496 -26.99 -7.13 6.96
N ARG A 497 -28.16 -6.80 7.50
CA ARG A 497 -29.20 -6.10 6.71
C ARG A 497 -28.81 -4.69 6.34
N LYS A 498 -28.12 -3.98 7.25
CA LYS A 498 -27.78 -2.57 7.11
C LYS A 498 -26.48 -2.34 6.34
N PHE A 499 -25.41 -3.09 6.68
CA PHE A 499 -24.04 -2.76 6.30
C PHE A 499 -23.46 -3.70 5.22
N TYR A 500 -24.21 -4.70 4.77
CA TYR A 500 -23.79 -5.59 3.70
C TYR A 500 -24.71 -5.48 2.46
N PRO A 501 -24.18 -5.35 1.23
CA PRO A 501 -22.75 -5.27 0.85
C PRO A 501 -22.01 -4.07 1.43
N THR A 502 -20.68 -4.20 1.65
CA THR A 502 -19.87 -3.06 2.07
C THR A 502 -19.68 -2.08 0.92
N SER A 503 -19.40 -0.81 1.21
CA SER A 503 -19.36 0.24 0.18
C SER A 503 -18.04 0.26 -0.56
N THR A 504 -16.94 0.23 0.18
CA THR A 504 -15.59 0.33 -0.39
C THR A 504 -14.66 -0.61 0.36
N LEU A 505 -13.91 -1.41 -0.40
CA LEU A 505 -12.75 -2.13 0.09
C LEU A 505 -11.51 -1.33 -0.27
N VAL A 506 -10.63 -1.06 0.70
CA VAL A 506 -9.34 -0.40 0.47
C VAL A 506 -8.25 -1.40 0.75
N THR A 507 -7.29 -1.55 -0.17
CA THR A 507 -6.20 -2.52 0.01
C THR A 507 -5.04 -2.25 -0.95
N GLY A 508 -3.86 -2.83 -0.67
CA GLY A 508 -2.72 -2.83 -1.57
C GLY A 508 -2.93 -3.72 -2.81
N TYR A 509 -2.26 -3.38 -3.90
CA TYR A 509 -2.34 -4.17 -5.13
C TYR A 509 -1.76 -5.59 -4.99
N ASP A 510 -0.90 -5.81 -4.02
CA ASP A 510 -0.18 -7.07 -3.79
C ASP A 510 -1.07 -8.20 -3.23
N ILE A 511 -2.27 -7.88 -2.72
CA ILE A 511 -3.21 -8.88 -2.21
C ILE A 511 -4.53 -8.97 -3.02
N ILE A 512 -4.55 -8.50 -4.26
CA ILE A 512 -5.71 -8.66 -5.15
C ILE A 512 -6.04 -10.14 -5.33
N THR A 513 -5.05 -10.97 -5.64
CA THR A 513 -5.21 -12.40 -5.85
C THR A 513 -5.46 -13.18 -4.57
N PHE A 514 -4.81 -12.77 -3.47
CA PHE A 514 -4.93 -13.45 -2.18
C PHE A 514 -6.26 -13.20 -1.48
N TRP A 515 -6.71 -11.96 -1.50
CA TRP A 515 -7.81 -11.53 -0.66
C TRP A 515 -9.02 -11.02 -1.44
N VAL A 516 -8.82 -10.05 -2.34
CA VAL A 516 -9.94 -9.43 -3.08
C VAL A 516 -10.71 -10.47 -3.89
N SER A 517 -10.01 -11.27 -4.70
CA SER A 517 -10.63 -12.30 -5.54
C SER A 517 -11.42 -13.31 -4.70
N ARG A 518 -10.84 -13.73 -3.56
CA ARG A 518 -11.47 -14.70 -2.64
C ARG A 518 -12.71 -14.13 -1.97
N MET A 519 -12.70 -12.87 -1.56
CA MET A 519 -13.90 -12.23 -1.02
C MET A 519 -15.02 -12.12 -2.06
N ILE A 520 -14.67 -11.83 -3.32
CA ILE A 520 -15.66 -11.68 -4.40
C ILE A 520 -16.40 -13.00 -4.63
N PHE A 521 -15.69 -14.11 -4.89
CA PHE A 521 -16.38 -15.37 -5.12
C PHE A 521 -17.10 -15.88 -3.86
N SER A 522 -16.54 -15.68 -2.67
CA SER A 522 -17.18 -16.08 -1.41
C SER A 522 -18.46 -15.31 -1.14
N GLY A 523 -18.44 -13.97 -1.34
CA GLY A 523 -19.64 -13.15 -1.18
C GLY A 523 -20.76 -13.60 -2.09
N LEU A 524 -20.46 -13.79 -3.38
CA LEU A 524 -21.43 -14.24 -4.38
C LEU A 524 -21.98 -15.61 -4.09
N GLU A 525 -21.13 -16.58 -3.70
CA GLU A 525 -21.54 -17.96 -3.42
C GLU A 525 -22.39 -18.09 -2.15
N TYR A 526 -21.97 -17.45 -1.05
CA TYR A 526 -22.58 -17.72 0.25
C TYR A 526 -23.72 -16.78 0.62
N THR A 527 -23.70 -15.55 0.11
CA THR A 527 -24.74 -14.55 0.38
C THR A 527 -25.64 -14.26 -0.81
N GLY A 528 -25.25 -14.70 -2.02
CA GLY A 528 -25.95 -14.37 -3.27
C GLY A 528 -25.79 -12.89 -3.67
N LYS A 529 -24.90 -12.14 -3.01
CA LYS A 529 -24.65 -10.71 -3.27
C LYS A 529 -23.15 -10.45 -3.38
N LYS A 530 -22.78 -9.40 -4.12
CA LYS A 530 -21.40 -8.91 -4.11
C LYS A 530 -20.95 -8.49 -2.71
N PRO A 531 -19.67 -8.67 -2.34
CA PRO A 531 -19.20 -8.31 -1.00
C PRO A 531 -18.98 -6.82 -0.81
N PHE A 532 -18.73 -6.07 -1.87
CA PHE A 532 -18.48 -4.62 -1.90
C PHE A 532 -18.75 -4.03 -3.28
N ASP A 533 -18.97 -2.72 -3.33
CA ASP A 533 -19.21 -1.99 -4.58
C ASP A 533 -17.92 -1.60 -5.29
N THR A 534 -16.95 -1.09 -4.55
CA THR A 534 -15.71 -0.53 -5.09
C THR A 534 -14.50 -1.12 -4.38
N VAL A 535 -13.45 -1.43 -5.15
CA VAL A 535 -12.13 -1.83 -4.66
C VAL A 535 -11.17 -0.69 -4.94
N LEU A 536 -10.85 0.08 -3.92
CA LEU A 536 -9.83 1.13 -3.99
C LEU A 536 -8.46 0.52 -3.72
N ILE A 537 -7.62 0.53 -4.75
CA ILE A 537 -6.27 -0.02 -4.69
C ILE A 537 -5.28 1.10 -4.41
N HIS A 538 -4.44 0.91 -3.41
CA HIS A 538 -3.29 1.77 -3.16
C HIS A 538 -1.97 1.06 -3.50
N GLY A 539 -0.90 1.85 -3.69
CA GLY A 539 0.45 1.33 -3.88
C GLY A 539 1.16 1.05 -2.56
N LEU A 540 2.40 0.62 -2.64
CA LEU A 540 3.24 0.33 -1.49
C LEU A 540 4.00 1.59 -1.02
N VAL A 541 4.29 1.64 0.28
CA VAL A 541 5.21 2.65 0.82
C VAL A 541 6.63 2.12 0.71
N ARG A 542 7.46 2.87 0.00
CA ARG A 542 8.88 2.57 -0.26
C ARG A 542 9.79 3.51 0.52
N ASP A 543 11.04 3.12 0.70
CA ASP A 543 12.04 4.02 1.29
C ASP A 543 12.40 5.20 0.35
N ALA A 544 13.22 6.12 0.81
CA ALA A 544 13.62 7.30 0.05
C ALA A 544 14.32 6.96 -1.29
N GLN A 545 14.94 5.78 -1.39
CA GLN A 545 15.59 5.26 -2.60
C GLN A 545 14.63 4.49 -3.51
N GLY A 546 13.38 4.33 -3.11
CA GLY A 546 12.35 3.60 -3.86
C GLY A 546 12.38 2.07 -3.68
N ARG A 547 13.11 1.55 -2.70
CA ARG A 547 13.17 0.12 -2.39
C ARG A 547 12.00 -0.27 -1.48
N LYS A 548 11.54 -1.51 -1.60
CA LYS A 548 10.54 -2.09 -0.68
C LYS A 548 11.09 -2.06 0.75
N MET A 549 10.30 -1.58 1.69
CA MET A 549 10.67 -1.61 3.10
C MET A 549 10.54 -3.03 3.63
N SER A 550 11.58 -3.54 4.29
CA SER A 550 11.56 -4.84 4.93
C SER A 550 12.43 -4.86 6.19
N LYS A 551 12.12 -5.77 7.12
CA LYS A 551 12.93 -5.95 8.33
C LYS A 551 14.34 -6.47 8.02
N SER A 552 14.47 -7.27 6.97
CA SER A 552 15.75 -7.84 6.53
C SER A 552 16.70 -6.78 5.97
N LEU A 553 16.19 -5.76 5.31
CA LEU A 553 16.97 -4.62 4.79
C LEU A 553 17.23 -3.54 5.85
N GLY A 554 16.58 -3.61 7.00
CA GLY A 554 16.73 -2.58 8.06
C GLY A 554 16.28 -1.18 7.66
N ASN A 555 15.48 -1.05 6.58
CA ASN A 555 14.98 0.21 6.05
C ASN A 555 13.51 0.48 6.43
N GLY A 556 12.94 -0.34 7.31
CA GLY A 556 11.59 -0.15 7.83
C GLY A 556 11.52 1.04 8.78
N VAL A 557 10.48 1.86 8.65
CA VAL A 557 10.19 2.99 9.54
C VAL A 557 8.96 2.64 10.38
N ASP A 558 9.07 2.79 11.70
CA ASP A 558 7.95 2.59 12.61
C ASP A 558 7.03 3.82 12.59
N PRO A 559 5.75 3.67 12.22
CA PRO A 559 4.79 4.77 12.25
C PRO A 559 4.68 5.46 13.61
N LEU A 560 4.80 4.72 14.71
CA LEU A 560 4.70 5.29 16.06
C LEU A 560 5.86 6.22 16.39
N GLU A 561 7.07 5.91 15.94
CA GLU A 561 8.22 6.79 16.13
C GLU A 561 8.02 8.12 15.39
N VAL A 562 7.44 8.05 14.19
CA VAL A 562 7.12 9.25 13.40
C VAL A 562 6.01 10.06 14.07
N ILE A 563 4.96 9.40 14.57
CA ILE A 563 3.89 10.05 15.33
C ILE A 563 4.43 10.72 16.59
N ASP A 564 5.29 10.04 17.34
CA ASP A 564 5.90 10.61 18.55
C ASP A 564 6.74 11.86 18.24
N GLN A 565 7.40 11.90 17.10
CA GLN A 565 8.26 13.02 16.70
C GLN A 565 7.51 14.18 16.05
N TYR A 566 6.50 13.90 15.23
CA TYR A 566 5.88 14.90 14.35
C TYR A 566 4.36 15.04 14.55
N GLY A 567 3.72 14.11 15.22
CA GLY A 567 2.27 14.00 15.36
C GLY A 567 1.61 13.12 14.29
N ALA A 568 0.44 12.57 14.63
CA ALA A 568 -0.32 11.70 13.74
C ALA A 568 -0.82 12.44 12.49
N ASP A 569 -1.29 13.67 12.63
CA ASP A 569 -1.77 14.50 11.51
C ASP A 569 -0.69 14.74 10.46
N ALA A 570 0.56 14.97 10.88
CA ALA A 570 1.68 15.18 9.97
C ALA A 570 2.00 13.91 9.16
N LEU A 571 1.98 12.74 9.80
CA LEU A 571 2.16 11.46 9.14
C LEU A 571 1.02 11.19 8.15
N ARG A 572 -0.23 11.32 8.58
CA ARG A 572 -1.44 11.09 7.77
C ARG A 572 -1.44 11.96 6.51
N PHE A 573 -1.20 13.26 6.69
CA PHE A 573 -1.18 14.22 5.58
C PHE A 573 -0.06 13.91 4.57
N MET A 574 1.13 13.58 5.06
CA MET A 574 2.27 13.17 4.21
C MET A 574 1.96 11.91 3.39
N LEU A 575 1.33 10.91 4.00
CA LEU A 575 1.01 9.64 3.33
C LEU A 575 0.00 9.81 2.21
N VAL A 576 -0.93 10.76 2.33
CA VAL A 576 -1.99 11.00 1.34
C VAL A 576 -1.57 11.99 0.27
N THR A 577 -0.91 13.11 0.67
CA THR A 577 -0.62 14.22 -0.25
C THR A 577 0.31 13.81 -1.39
N GLY A 578 -0.14 14.08 -2.62
CA GLY A 578 0.60 13.76 -3.84
C GLY A 578 0.62 12.27 -4.18
N ASN A 579 -0.23 11.46 -3.53
CA ASN A 579 -0.42 10.06 -3.83
C ASN A 579 -1.68 9.85 -4.68
N SER A 580 -1.54 9.13 -5.78
CA SER A 580 -2.68 8.74 -6.63
C SER A 580 -2.98 7.25 -6.44
N PRO A 581 -4.24 6.83 -6.62
CA PRO A 581 -4.63 5.43 -6.48
C PRO A 581 -3.75 4.47 -7.29
N GLY A 582 -3.31 3.39 -6.63
CA GLY A 582 -2.50 2.34 -7.23
C GLY A 582 -1.02 2.67 -7.47
N ASN A 583 -0.55 3.85 -7.10
CA ASN A 583 0.85 4.23 -7.26
C ASN A 583 1.61 4.09 -5.94
N ASP A 584 2.87 3.62 -6.03
CA ASP A 584 3.75 3.57 -4.89
C ASP A 584 4.12 4.97 -4.40
N THR A 585 4.23 5.14 -3.09
CA THR A 585 4.69 6.39 -2.48
C THR A 585 6.04 6.17 -1.79
N ARG A 586 6.84 7.24 -1.73
CA ARG A 586 8.12 7.22 -1.01
C ARG A 586 7.99 7.93 0.33
N TYR A 587 8.34 7.24 1.38
CA TYR A 587 8.53 7.87 2.68
C TYR A 587 9.78 8.75 2.67
N MET A 588 9.63 10.01 3.06
CA MET A 588 10.70 10.99 3.16
C MET A 588 10.46 11.87 4.39
N ASP A 589 11.45 11.96 5.27
CA ASP A 589 11.39 12.78 6.49
C ASP A 589 11.09 14.26 6.20
N GLU A 590 11.62 14.79 5.10
CA GLU A 590 11.38 16.17 4.67
C GLU A 590 9.90 16.43 4.39
N LYS A 591 9.19 15.46 3.84
CA LYS A 591 7.75 15.59 3.59
C LYS A 591 6.94 15.58 4.89
N VAL A 592 7.33 14.77 5.87
CA VAL A 592 6.68 14.78 7.21
C VAL A 592 6.92 16.12 7.90
N LYS A 593 8.14 16.66 7.83
CA LYS A 593 8.47 17.99 8.35
C LYS A 593 7.67 19.10 7.67
N ALA A 594 7.47 18.99 6.35
CA ALA A 594 6.63 19.94 5.61
C ALA A 594 5.16 19.86 6.09
N ALA A 595 4.60 18.66 6.28
CA ALA A 595 3.26 18.48 6.81
C ALA A 595 3.11 19.03 8.24
N ARG A 596 4.10 18.81 9.11
CA ARG A 596 4.13 19.45 10.44
C ARG A 596 4.17 20.99 10.36
N ASN A 597 4.97 21.54 9.44
CA ASN A 597 5.04 22.98 9.25
C ASN A 597 3.71 23.54 8.72
N PHE A 598 3.01 22.77 7.90
CA PHE A 598 1.65 23.10 7.47
C PHE A 598 0.67 23.14 8.64
N ALA A 599 0.69 22.14 9.53
CA ALA A 599 -0.08 22.16 10.76
C ALA A 599 0.19 23.43 11.60
N ASN A 600 1.48 23.77 11.77
CA ASN A 600 1.88 24.99 12.49
C ASN A 600 1.40 26.27 11.79
N LYS A 601 1.36 26.31 10.46
CA LYS A 601 0.83 27.44 9.70
C LYS A 601 -0.66 27.66 10.00
N ILE A 602 -1.46 26.58 9.95
CA ILE A 602 -2.89 26.63 10.28
C ILE A 602 -3.10 27.09 11.73
N TRP A 603 -2.36 26.54 12.66
CA TRP A 603 -2.40 26.91 14.07
C TRP A 603 -2.14 28.40 14.28
N ASN A 604 -1.09 28.93 13.68
CA ASN A 604 -0.75 30.35 13.81
C ASN A 604 -1.75 31.27 13.11
N ALA A 605 -2.31 30.86 11.98
CA ALA A 605 -3.39 31.58 11.31
C ALA A 605 -4.64 31.67 12.22
N THR A 606 -5.03 30.57 12.85
CA THR A 606 -6.14 30.55 13.79
C THR A 606 -5.87 31.42 15.01
N ARG A 607 -4.65 31.35 15.57
CA ARG A 607 -4.29 32.25 16.69
C ARG A 607 -4.38 33.72 16.31
N PHE A 608 -3.96 34.07 15.10
CA PHE A 608 -4.13 35.43 14.60
C PHE A 608 -5.61 35.84 14.54
N ILE A 609 -6.47 34.94 14.04
CA ILE A 609 -7.92 35.18 14.03
C ILE A 609 -8.43 35.40 15.45
N GLN A 610 -8.12 34.51 16.39
CA GLN A 610 -8.55 34.62 17.80
C GLN A 610 -8.10 35.91 18.48
N MET A 611 -6.89 36.37 18.22
CA MET A 611 -6.33 37.61 18.78
C MET A 611 -7.04 38.86 18.28
N ASN A 612 -7.73 38.78 17.15
CA ASN A 612 -8.47 39.87 16.53
C ASN A 612 -10.00 39.69 16.61
N LEU A 613 -10.46 38.66 17.36
CA LEU A 613 -11.88 38.30 17.41
C LEU A 613 -12.59 39.07 18.50
N SER A 614 -13.74 39.65 18.18
CA SER A 614 -14.67 40.28 19.13
C SER A 614 -15.47 39.22 19.88
N ASP A 615 -15.77 39.47 21.15
CA ASP A 615 -16.67 38.63 21.96
C ASP A 615 -18.13 38.59 21.43
N GLU A 616 -18.47 39.48 20.51
CA GLU A 616 -19.79 39.53 19.86
C GLU A 616 -19.95 38.36 18.84
N ILE A 617 -18.87 37.79 18.36
CA ILE A 617 -18.91 36.69 17.38
C ILE A 617 -18.95 35.35 18.11
N THR A 618 -20.13 34.76 18.17
CA THR A 618 -20.37 33.46 18.82
C THR A 618 -20.70 32.36 17.85
N LYS A 619 -21.02 32.69 16.57
CA LYS A 619 -21.49 31.77 15.52
C LYS A 619 -20.63 31.83 14.27
N ILE A 620 -20.70 30.76 13.48
CA ILE A 620 -20.14 30.70 12.15
C ILE A 620 -21.20 31.22 11.16
N GLU A 621 -21.14 32.52 10.87
CA GLU A 621 -22.08 33.17 9.94
C GLU A 621 -21.37 34.24 9.10
N LEU A 622 -21.90 34.51 7.93
CA LEU A 622 -21.41 35.60 7.07
C LEU A 622 -22.11 36.94 7.49
N PRO A 623 -21.41 38.06 7.28
CA PRO A 623 -22.04 39.37 7.48
C PRO A 623 -23.00 39.68 6.32
N GLU A 624 -23.96 40.59 6.54
CA GLU A 624 -24.89 41.05 5.50
C GLU A 624 -24.15 41.78 4.37
N THR A 625 -23.06 42.48 4.68
CA THR A 625 -22.27 43.26 3.72
C THR A 625 -20.88 42.66 3.56
N LEU A 626 -20.55 42.29 2.33
CA LEU A 626 -19.24 41.72 1.93
C LEU A 626 -18.43 42.75 1.16
N ALA A 627 -17.18 42.93 1.55
CA ALA A 627 -16.21 43.69 0.76
C ALA A 627 -15.70 42.88 -0.46
N THR A 628 -15.00 43.53 -1.39
CA THR A 628 -14.55 42.87 -2.62
C THR A 628 -13.58 41.74 -2.33
N GLU A 629 -12.65 41.92 -1.41
CA GLU A 629 -11.73 40.86 -0.96
C GLU A 629 -12.43 39.72 -0.24
N ASP A 630 -13.56 39.98 0.42
CA ASP A 630 -14.38 38.94 1.04
C ASP A 630 -15.05 38.08 -0.03
N LYS A 631 -15.62 38.71 -1.05
CA LYS A 631 -16.22 38.02 -2.21
C LYS A 631 -15.21 37.18 -2.96
N TRP A 632 -13.98 37.68 -3.13
CA TRP A 632 -12.88 36.97 -3.76
C TRP A 632 -12.55 35.69 -3.00
N VAL A 633 -12.29 35.76 -1.69
CA VAL A 633 -11.92 34.57 -0.93
C VAL A 633 -13.07 33.58 -0.80
N LEU A 634 -14.32 34.06 -0.70
CA LEU A 634 -15.50 33.22 -0.62
C LEU A 634 -15.75 32.46 -1.92
N THR A 635 -15.51 33.08 -3.08
CA THR A 635 -15.60 32.39 -4.36
C THR A 635 -14.54 31.28 -4.45
N LEU A 636 -13.30 31.57 -4.13
CA LEU A 636 -12.21 30.59 -4.14
C LEU A 636 -12.44 29.44 -3.13
N TYR A 637 -12.98 29.77 -1.94
CA TYR A 637 -13.39 28.77 -0.96
C TYR A 637 -14.53 27.87 -1.51
N ASN A 638 -15.53 28.47 -2.12
CA ASN A 638 -16.68 27.77 -2.67
C ASN A 638 -16.26 26.80 -3.80
N ASP A 639 -15.33 27.22 -4.67
CA ASP A 639 -14.73 26.36 -5.69
C ASP A 639 -13.90 25.23 -5.07
N LEU A 640 -13.15 25.52 -3.99
CA LEU A 640 -12.45 24.51 -3.22
C LEU A 640 -13.37 23.42 -2.68
N VAL A 641 -14.54 23.80 -2.13
CA VAL A 641 -15.55 22.84 -1.61
C VAL A 641 -15.95 21.85 -2.71
N LYS A 642 -16.22 22.37 -3.92
CA LYS A 642 -16.55 21.53 -5.06
C LYS A 642 -15.39 20.65 -5.49
N GLU A 643 -14.20 21.23 -5.69
CA GLU A 643 -13.01 20.50 -6.12
C GLU A 643 -12.63 19.38 -5.15
N VAL A 644 -12.63 19.65 -3.85
CA VAL A 644 -12.31 18.65 -2.83
C VAL A 644 -13.35 17.53 -2.83
N THR A 645 -14.63 17.87 -2.87
CA THR A 645 -15.72 16.87 -2.88
C THR A 645 -15.66 16.01 -4.14
N ASP A 646 -15.52 16.62 -5.32
CA ASP A 646 -15.41 15.90 -6.60
C ASP A 646 -14.19 14.96 -6.65
N ASN A 647 -13.07 15.34 -6.05
CA ASN A 647 -11.89 14.50 -5.97
C ASN A 647 -12.07 13.33 -4.98
N LEU A 648 -12.72 13.56 -3.84
CA LEU A 648 -13.05 12.49 -2.90
C LEU A 648 -14.02 11.48 -3.51
N GLU A 649 -15.04 11.91 -4.26
CA GLU A 649 -15.96 11.02 -4.98
C GLU A 649 -15.24 10.16 -6.03
N ARG A 650 -14.15 10.64 -6.59
CA ARG A 650 -13.29 9.91 -7.54
C ARG A 650 -12.16 9.15 -6.86
N PHE A 651 -12.10 9.15 -5.54
CA PHE A 651 -11.02 8.55 -4.75
C PHE A 651 -9.62 9.18 -4.98
N GLU A 652 -9.56 10.39 -5.49
CA GLU A 652 -8.33 11.16 -5.70
C GLU A 652 -7.96 11.97 -4.43
N LEU A 653 -7.79 11.25 -3.30
CA LEU A 653 -7.55 11.85 -1.99
C LEU A 653 -6.28 12.72 -1.97
N GLY A 654 -5.25 12.31 -2.72
CA GLY A 654 -4.01 13.07 -2.82
C GLY A 654 -4.17 14.41 -3.52
N VAL A 655 -5.05 14.49 -4.51
CA VAL A 655 -5.40 15.75 -5.20
C VAL A 655 -6.23 16.64 -4.27
N ALA A 656 -7.23 16.06 -3.59
CA ALA A 656 -8.05 16.78 -2.61
C ALA A 656 -7.20 17.44 -1.52
N SER A 657 -6.26 16.69 -0.93
CA SER A 657 -5.36 17.22 0.11
C SER A 657 -4.40 18.30 -0.42
N ALA A 658 -3.91 18.20 -1.66
CA ALA A 658 -3.08 19.22 -2.27
C ALA A 658 -3.84 20.54 -2.51
N LYS A 659 -5.09 20.46 -2.99
CA LYS A 659 -5.96 21.63 -3.14
C LYS A 659 -6.22 22.35 -1.81
N LEU A 660 -6.42 21.60 -0.74
CA LEU A 660 -6.56 22.15 0.61
C LEU A 660 -5.27 22.84 1.07
N TYR A 661 -4.14 22.21 0.82
CA TYR A 661 -2.83 22.81 1.13
C TYR A 661 -2.64 24.15 0.42
N ASP A 662 -2.85 24.21 -0.90
CA ASP A 662 -2.69 25.41 -1.71
C ASP A 662 -3.62 26.53 -1.26
N PHE A 663 -4.91 26.22 -1.02
CA PHE A 663 -5.87 27.21 -0.53
C PHE A 663 -5.48 27.76 0.85
N ILE A 664 -5.17 26.89 1.79
CA ILE A 664 -4.85 27.32 3.16
C ILE A 664 -3.55 28.12 3.18
N TRP A 665 -2.52 27.61 2.50
CA TRP A 665 -1.19 28.24 2.53
C TRP A 665 -1.17 29.54 1.74
N ASP A 666 -1.54 29.46 0.46
CA ASP A 666 -1.36 30.57 -0.48
C ASP A 666 -2.53 31.57 -0.40
N ILE A 667 -3.78 31.11 -0.39
CA ILE A 667 -4.93 32.01 -0.47
C ILE A 667 -5.30 32.57 0.91
N LEU A 668 -5.58 31.69 1.88
CA LEU A 668 -6.05 32.11 3.19
C LEU A 668 -4.95 32.82 4.01
N CYS A 669 -3.79 32.17 4.14
CA CYS A 669 -2.72 32.68 5.00
C CYS A 669 -1.87 33.80 4.35
N ASP A 670 -1.44 33.64 3.10
CA ASP A 670 -0.53 34.58 2.47
C ASP A 670 -1.24 35.79 1.85
N TRP A 671 -2.52 35.65 1.52
CA TRP A 671 -3.29 36.74 0.94
C TRP A 671 -4.41 37.23 1.83
N TYR A 672 -5.48 36.43 2.08
CA TYR A 672 -6.69 36.96 2.69
C TYR A 672 -6.46 37.55 4.08
N ILE A 673 -5.74 36.84 4.94
CA ILE A 673 -5.37 37.35 6.27
C ILE A 673 -4.61 38.69 6.17
N GLU A 674 -3.71 38.82 5.22
CA GLU A 674 -2.96 40.07 5.01
C GLU A 674 -3.84 41.21 4.45
N LEU A 675 -4.77 40.89 3.56
CA LEU A 675 -5.71 41.87 2.98
C LEU A 675 -6.60 42.50 4.05
N VAL A 676 -7.13 41.72 4.98
CA VAL A 676 -8.09 42.21 5.99
C VAL A 676 -7.46 42.90 7.20
N LYS A 677 -6.14 42.87 7.36
CA LYS A 677 -5.46 43.51 8.51
C LYS A 677 -5.77 44.98 8.67
N SER A 678 -5.92 45.73 7.58
CA SER A 678 -6.26 47.15 7.61
C SER A 678 -7.66 47.39 8.19
N ARG A 679 -8.61 46.52 7.81
CA ARG A 679 -9.98 46.56 8.32
C ARG A 679 -10.04 46.20 9.81
N LEU A 680 -9.30 45.15 10.20
CA LEU A 680 -9.21 44.75 11.61
C LEU A 680 -8.61 45.85 12.48
N GLN A 681 -7.64 46.64 11.97
CA GLN A 681 -7.02 47.75 12.66
C GLN A 681 -7.92 48.98 12.72
N ALA A 682 -8.75 49.18 11.71
CA ALA A 682 -9.68 50.33 11.67
C ALA A 682 -10.82 50.22 12.71
N GLY A 683 -11.16 48.99 13.13
CA GLY A 683 -12.25 48.76 14.08
C GLY A 683 -13.63 48.93 13.46
N GLY A 684 -14.67 48.93 14.31
CA GLY A 684 -16.08 49.17 13.96
C GLY A 684 -16.68 48.04 13.10
N GLU A 685 -17.73 48.35 12.36
CA GLU A 685 -18.46 47.37 11.55
C GLU A 685 -17.62 46.67 10.50
N THR A 686 -16.70 47.41 9.86
CA THR A 686 -15.82 46.82 8.83
C THR A 686 -14.88 45.74 9.40
N ALA A 687 -14.41 45.94 10.64
CA ALA A 687 -13.59 44.94 11.34
C ALA A 687 -14.46 43.74 11.73
N LEU A 688 -15.66 43.95 12.21
CA LEU A 688 -16.58 42.89 12.59
C LEU A 688 -16.96 42.01 11.41
N ASN A 689 -17.23 42.63 10.25
CA ASN A 689 -17.51 41.88 9.00
C ASN A 689 -16.31 41.05 8.55
N ALA A 690 -15.10 41.61 8.61
CA ALA A 690 -13.86 40.85 8.26
C ALA A 690 -13.65 39.66 9.22
N GLN A 691 -13.91 39.85 10.53
CA GLN A 691 -13.81 38.77 11.53
C GLN A 691 -14.80 37.64 11.25
N LYS A 692 -16.07 37.97 10.92
CA LYS A 692 -17.10 36.97 10.54
C LYS A 692 -16.66 36.15 9.34
N VAL A 693 -16.16 36.79 8.28
CA VAL A 693 -15.66 36.07 7.07
C VAL A 693 -14.45 35.20 7.39
N LEU A 694 -13.49 35.70 8.20
CA LEU A 694 -12.34 34.90 8.65
C LEU A 694 -12.74 33.64 9.39
N VAL A 695 -13.69 33.76 10.34
CA VAL A 695 -14.22 32.61 11.11
C VAL A 695 -14.94 31.64 10.18
N TYR A 696 -15.80 32.16 9.30
CA TYR A 696 -16.55 31.33 8.35
C TYR A 696 -15.64 30.53 7.43
N VAL A 697 -14.68 31.18 6.78
CA VAL A 697 -13.74 30.53 5.86
C VAL A 697 -12.86 29.54 6.61
N MET A 698 -12.30 29.93 7.77
CA MET A 698 -11.45 29.05 8.56
C MET A 698 -12.23 27.80 9.01
N ALA A 699 -13.36 27.96 9.67
CA ALA A 699 -14.15 26.86 10.23
C ALA A 699 -14.59 25.85 9.16
N ASN A 700 -15.06 26.34 8.02
CA ASN A 700 -15.52 25.46 6.94
C ASN A 700 -14.36 24.84 6.15
N THR A 701 -13.21 25.51 6.07
CA THR A 701 -11.98 24.90 5.51
C THR A 701 -11.46 23.79 6.43
N LEU A 702 -11.56 23.96 7.76
CA LEU A 702 -11.23 22.91 8.72
C LEU A 702 -12.13 21.68 8.57
N LYS A 703 -13.42 21.86 8.27
CA LYS A 703 -14.33 20.74 7.97
C LYS A 703 -13.82 19.92 6.76
N LEU A 704 -13.36 20.59 5.69
CA LEU A 704 -12.78 19.93 4.52
C LEU A 704 -11.45 19.22 4.81
N LEU A 705 -10.66 19.78 5.72
CA LEU A 705 -9.35 19.23 6.09
C LEU A 705 -9.44 18.09 7.12
N HIS A 706 -10.53 18.05 7.91
CA HIS A 706 -10.68 17.10 9.03
C HIS A 706 -10.46 15.63 8.66
N PRO A 707 -10.90 15.11 7.50
CA PRO A 707 -10.61 13.73 7.11
C PRO A 707 -9.12 13.40 7.06
N PHE A 708 -8.27 14.37 6.74
CA PHE A 708 -6.84 14.20 6.58
C PHE A 708 -6.03 14.48 7.85
N MET A 709 -6.42 15.52 8.60
CA MET A 709 -5.73 16.02 9.80
C MET A 709 -6.73 16.17 10.97
N PRO A 710 -7.23 15.04 11.51
CA PRO A 710 -8.37 15.07 12.41
C PRO A 710 -8.09 15.75 13.77
N PHE A 711 -6.88 15.64 14.30
CA PHE A 711 -6.58 16.11 15.65
C PHE A 711 -6.45 17.62 15.72
N ILE A 712 -5.65 18.22 14.85
CA ILE A 712 -5.49 19.68 14.85
C ILE A 712 -6.78 20.40 14.48
N THR A 713 -7.56 19.82 13.54
CA THR A 713 -8.82 20.41 13.12
C THR A 713 -9.87 20.37 14.24
N GLU A 714 -9.94 19.28 15.00
CA GLU A 714 -10.81 19.19 16.17
C GLU A 714 -10.38 20.18 17.25
N GLU A 715 -9.09 20.26 17.59
CA GLU A 715 -8.58 21.18 18.59
C GLU A 715 -8.86 22.64 18.23
N ILE A 716 -8.69 23.00 16.97
CA ILE A 716 -9.00 24.35 16.49
C ILE A 716 -10.52 24.59 16.52
N TRP A 717 -11.33 23.61 16.09
CA TRP A 717 -12.78 23.71 16.15
C TRP A 717 -13.28 24.03 17.54
N GLN A 718 -12.79 23.32 18.55
CA GLN A 718 -13.14 23.55 19.96
C GLN A 718 -12.72 24.93 20.48
N SER A 719 -11.84 25.61 19.76
CA SER A 719 -11.34 26.95 20.12
C SER A 719 -12.00 28.10 19.35
N LEU A 720 -12.74 27.81 18.28
CA LEU A 720 -13.47 28.81 17.50
C LEU A 720 -14.92 28.98 18.02
N PRO A 721 -15.52 30.14 17.78
CA PRO A 721 -16.96 30.32 18.05
C PRO A 721 -17.77 29.44 17.09
N HIS A 722 -18.55 28.53 17.62
CA HIS A 722 -19.40 27.62 16.86
C HIS A 722 -20.75 27.33 17.53
N GLU A 723 -21.32 28.33 18.17
CA GLU A 723 -22.64 28.21 18.81
C GLU A 723 -23.71 27.82 17.79
N GLY A 724 -24.45 26.75 18.06
CA GLY A 724 -25.46 26.20 17.16
C GLY A 724 -24.93 25.15 16.15
N GLU A 725 -23.64 24.94 16.09
CA GLU A 725 -23.00 23.88 15.31
C GLU A 725 -22.84 22.61 16.15
N ALA A 726 -22.35 21.54 15.51
CA ALA A 726 -22.04 20.28 16.18
C ALA A 726 -20.93 20.42 17.24
N GLU A 727 -21.06 19.68 18.35
CA GLU A 727 -20.09 19.67 19.45
C GLU A 727 -18.67 19.27 18.95
N ALA A 728 -18.56 18.34 18.00
CA ALA A 728 -17.31 17.93 17.40
C ALA A 728 -17.32 18.13 15.89
N ILE A 729 -16.17 18.48 15.32
CA ILE A 729 -16.06 18.73 13.88
C ILE A 729 -16.38 17.47 13.06
N MET A 730 -16.03 16.28 13.56
CA MET A 730 -16.26 15.02 12.86
C MET A 730 -17.73 14.64 12.65
N ILE A 731 -18.64 15.23 13.44
CA ILE A 731 -20.09 15.05 13.29
C ILE A 731 -20.77 16.33 12.78
N SER A 732 -20.00 17.34 12.39
CA SER A 732 -20.51 18.53 11.71
C SER A 732 -20.88 18.20 10.26
N GLN A 733 -21.72 19.04 9.66
CA GLN A 733 -22.12 18.86 8.27
C GLN A 733 -20.98 19.22 7.32
N TRP A 734 -20.75 18.36 6.31
CA TRP A 734 -19.81 18.63 5.21
C TRP A 734 -20.25 19.87 4.44
N PRO A 735 -19.33 20.80 4.13
CA PRO A 735 -19.67 21.98 3.35
C PRO A 735 -20.18 21.62 1.96
N ALA A 736 -21.16 22.38 1.50
CA ALA A 736 -21.71 22.23 0.15
C ALA A 736 -21.41 23.47 -0.69
N TRP A 737 -21.14 23.27 -1.98
CA TRP A 737 -21.04 24.36 -2.93
C TRP A 737 -22.38 25.13 -3.01
N SER A 738 -22.31 26.46 -3.05
CA SER A 738 -23.49 27.34 -3.12
C SER A 738 -23.32 28.38 -4.22
N GLU A 739 -24.34 28.59 -5.03
CA GLU A 739 -24.36 29.65 -6.02
C GLU A 739 -24.30 31.05 -5.38
N GLU A 740 -24.81 31.20 -4.16
CA GLU A 740 -24.82 32.46 -3.39
C GLU A 740 -23.40 32.92 -3.00
N LEU A 741 -22.43 32.01 -3.00
CA LEU A 741 -21.01 32.31 -2.68
C LEU A 741 -20.14 32.41 -3.94
N SER A 742 -20.74 32.46 -5.14
CA SER A 742 -20.03 32.56 -6.42
C SER A 742 -20.09 34.00 -6.95
N PHE A 743 -19.08 34.80 -6.63
CA PHE A 743 -18.92 36.20 -7.08
C PHE A 743 -17.88 36.29 -8.18
N GLN A 744 -18.10 35.60 -9.30
CA GLN A 744 -17.10 35.43 -10.38
C GLN A 744 -16.57 36.75 -10.93
N LYS A 745 -17.39 37.80 -11.04
CA LYS A 745 -16.94 39.12 -11.52
C LYS A 745 -15.98 39.76 -10.53
N GLU A 746 -16.38 39.83 -9.28
CA GLU A 746 -15.55 40.43 -8.21
C GLU A 746 -14.27 39.62 -7.97
N GLU A 747 -14.35 38.29 -8.09
CA GLU A 747 -13.18 37.42 -8.04
C GLU A 747 -12.19 37.76 -9.17
N ALA A 748 -12.65 37.77 -10.41
CA ALA A 748 -11.84 38.08 -11.59
C ALA A 748 -11.22 39.49 -11.54
N ASP A 749 -11.98 40.46 -11.07
CA ASP A 749 -11.51 41.83 -10.93
C ASP A 749 -10.48 41.97 -9.81
N PHE A 750 -10.70 41.30 -8.68
CA PHE A 750 -9.74 41.35 -7.57
C PHE A 750 -8.45 40.55 -7.88
N GLN A 751 -8.58 39.48 -8.66
CA GLN A 751 -7.40 38.70 -9.10
C GLN A 751 -6.41 39.54 -9.90
N LYS A 752 -6.89 40.52 -10.71
CA LYS A 752 -6.01 41.47 -11.41
C LYS A 752 -5.18 42.30 -10.45
N ILE A 753 -5.74 42.70 -9.30
CA ILE A 753 -5.02 43.44 -8.26
C ILE A 753 -3.95 42.53 -7.61
N ILE A 754 -4.31 41.28 -7.30
CA ILE A 754 -3.38 40.27 -6.78
C ILE A 754 -2.22 40.03 -7.74
N ASP A 755 -2.49 39.92 -9.04
CA ASP A 755 -1.48 39.62 -10.05
C ASP A 755 -0.47 40.76 -10.18
N ILE A 756 -0.89 42.00 -10.18
CA ILE A 756 0.04 43.13 -10.23
C ILE A 756 0.85 43.26 -8.95
N ILE A 757 0.26 43.01 -7.77
CA ILE A 757 0.97 43.00 -6.49
C ILE A 757 2.04 41.90 -6.51
N ARG A 758 1.68 40.69 -6.97
CA ARG A 758 2.61 39.56 -7.10
C ARG A 758 3.76 39.87 -8.04
N ALA A 759 3.46 40.47 -9.20
CA ALA A 759 4.46 40.87 -10.18
C ALA A 759 5.41 41.91 -9.62
N ILE A 760 4.91 42.93 -8.91
CA ILE A 760 5.73 43.92 -8.23
C ILE A 760 6.64 43.29 -7.17
N ARG A 761 6.11 42.38 -6.34
CA ARG A 761 6.91 41.68 -5.33
C ARG A 761 8.02 40.85 -5.93
N ASN A 762 7.73 40.13 -7.02
CA ASN A 762 8.73 39.32 -7.73
C ASN A 762 9.84 40.23 -8.30
N GLN A 763 9.48 41.31 -8.99
CA GLN A 763 10.46 42.23 -9.54
C GLN A 763 11.33 42.86 -8.45
N ARG A 764 10.73 43.23 -7.30
CA ARG A 764 11.48 43.77 -6.16
C ARG A 764 12.45 42.73 -5.58
N THR A 765 12.05 41.47 -5.52
CA THR A 765 12.90 40.37 -5.05
C THR A 765 14.07 40.12 -6.00
N GLU A 766 13.83 40.12 -7.31
CA GLU A 766 14.87 40.00 -8.33
C GLU A 766 15.88 41.13 -8.26
N MET A 767 15.40 42.35 -7.96
CA MET A 767 16.23 43.54 -7.78
C MET A 767 16.84 43.64 -6.36
N ASN A 768 16.64 42.67 -5.49
CA ASN A 768 17.09 42.64 -4.08
C ASN A 768 16.62 43.85 -3.26
N ILE A 769 15.43 44.39 -3.51
CA ILE A 769 14.88 45.56 -2.82
C ILE A 769 14.16 45.08 -1.55
N PRO A 770 14.55 45.54 -0.35
CA PRO A 770 13.91 45.11 0.88
C PRO A 770 12.47 45.64 0.94
N PRO A 771 11.52 44.85 1.57
CA PRO A 771 10.14 45.29 1.72
C PRO A 771 9.94 46.60 2.48
N SER A 772 10.86 46.97 3.35
CA SER A 772 10.82 48.21 4.14
C SER A 772 11.05 49.49 3.26
N LYS A 773 11.65 49.33 2.10
CA LYS A 773 11.82 50.46 1.18
C LYS A 773 10.57 50.66 0.34
N LYS A 774 9.83 51.71 0.62
CA LYS A 774 8.64 52.10 -0.13
C LYS A 774 9.01 52.98 -1.34
N ALA A 775 8.25 52.83 -2.43
CA ALA A 775 8.39 53.62 -3.64
C ALA A 775 7.01 53.98 -4.20
N LYS A 776 6.91 55.08 -4.91
CA LYS A 776 5.69 55.44 -5.61
C LYS A 776 5.45 54.49 -6.80
N VAL A 777 4.20 54.05 -6.97
CA VAL A 777 3.81 53.14 -8.03
C VAL A 777 2.74 53.79 -8.91
N TYR A 778 2.93 53.76 -10.20
CA TYR A 778 1.96 54.23 -11.17
C TYR A 778 1.37 53.01 -11.88
N ILE A 779 0.07 52.87 -11.86
CA ILE A 779 -0.65 51.79 -12.53
C ILE A 779 -1.32 52.30 -13.78
N GLU A 780 -0.79 51.89 -14.91
CA GLU A 780 -1.36 52.20 -16.23
C GLU A 780 -2.27 51.08 -16.67
N THR A 781 -3.58 51.39 -16.87
CA THR A 781 -4.60 50.42 -17.19
C THR A 781 -5.82 51.10 -17.84
N ALA A 782 -6.55 50.39 -18.69
CA ALA A 782 -7.87 50.77 -19.18
C ALA A 782 -8.98 50.56 -18.13
N GLU A 783 -8.77 49.66 -17.13
CA GLU A 783 -9.73 49.30 -16.10
C GLU A 783 -9.45 50.08 -14.79
N THR A 784 -9.43 51.39 -14.90
CA THR A 784 -9.00 52.29 -13.81
C THR A 784 -9.79 52.11 -12.51
N GLU A 785 -11.10 51.89 -12.60
CA GLU A 785 -11.99 51.71 -11.42
C GLU A 785 -11.54 50.54 -10.54
N ILE A 786 -11.15 49.39 -11.15
CA ILE A 786 -10.70 48.19 -10.42
C ILE A 786 -9.46 48.53 -9.62
N PHE A 787 -8.48 49.16 -10.22
CA PHE A 787 -7.20 49.45 -9.57
C PHE A 787 -7.26 50.64 -8.61
N VAL A 788 -8.18 51.59 -8.79
CA VAL A 788 -8.47 52.65 -7.81
C VAL A 788 -8.98 52.02 -6.51
N ASN A 789 -9.91 51.05 -6.61
CA ASN A 789 -10.38 50.29 -5.45
C ASN A 789 -9.26 49.45 -4.84
N GLY A 790 -8.27 49.07 -5.63
CA GLY A 790 -7.09 48.27 -5.20
C GLY A 790 -5.98 49.10 -4.52
N ILE A 791 -6.02 50.43 -4.54
CA ILE A 791 -4.95 51.31 -4.00
C ILE A 791 -4.53 50.91 -2.55
N PRO A 792 -5.43 50.68 -1.59
CA PRO A 792 -5.02 50.34 -0.23
C PRO A 792 -4.21 49.02 -0.14
N PHE A 793 -4.55 48.06 -0.99
CA PHE A 793 -3.85 46.77 -1.05
C PHE A 793 -2.49 46.89 -1.72
N LEU A 794 -2.40 47.65 -2.79
CA LEU A 794 -1.15 47.99 -3.48
C LEU A 794 -0.19 48.72 -2.56
N GLN A 795 -0.66 49.76 -1.84
CA GLN A 795 0.18 50.51 -0.89
C GLN A 795 0.76 49.57 0.19
N ARG A 796 -0.06 48.66 0.70
CA ARG A 796 0.37 47.79 1.77
C ARG A 796 1.21 46.60 1.27
N LEU A 797 0.71 45.87 0.28
CA LEU A 797 1.25 44.58 -0.11
C LEU A 797 2.32 44.68 -1.21
N ALA A 798 2.34 45.72 -2.01
CA ALA A 798 3.41 46.01 -2.97
C ALA A 798 4.50 46.96 -2.42
N SER A 799 4.41 47.32 -1.13
CA SER A 799 5.32 48.31 -0.50
C SER A 799 5.38 49.66 -1.26
N ALA A 800 4.19 50.13 -1.67
CA ALA A 800 4.07 51.44 -2.30
C ALA A 800 3.94 52.55 -1.24
N SER A 801 4.65 53.67 -1.47
CA SER A 801 4.47 54.89 -0.67
C SER A 801 3.20 55.63 -1.09
N GLU A 802 2.92 55.67 -2.35
CA GLU A 802 1.76 56.24 -3.00
C GLU A 802 1.44 55.44 -4.27
N VAL A 803 0.18 55.37 -4.66
CA VAL A 803 -0.26 54.72 -5.90
C VAL A 803 -1.08 55.72 -6.71
N GLU A 804 -0.71 55.91 -7.94
CA GLU A 804 -1.52 56.64 -8.92
C GLU A 804 -2.00 55.69 -10.01
N VAL A 805 -3.28 55.77 -10.36
CA VAL A 805 -3.92 54.94 -11.40
C VAL A 805 -4.37 55.84 -12.55
N GLY A 806 -4.05 55.45 -13.77
CA GLY A 806 -4.46 56.18 -14.96
C GLY A 806 -4.30 55.38 -16.25
N GLU A 807 -4.80 55.93 -17.35
CA GLU A 807 -4.74 55.26 -18.66
C GLU A 807 -3.31 55.29 -19.27
N LYS A 808 -2.51 56.31 -18.98
CA LYS A 808 -1.16 56.46 -19.50
C LYS A 808 -0.29 57.32 -18.59
N PHE A 809 0.96 56.91 -18.40
CA PHE A 809 1.98 57.68 -17.72
C PHE A 809 3.28 57.76 -18.57
N GLU A 810 3.94 58.92 -18.59
CA GLU A 810 5.23 59.10 -19.21
C GLU A 810 6.31 59.24 -18.13
N LEU A 811 7.00 58.15 -17.82
CA LEU A 811 8.02 58.07 -16.77
C LEU A 811 9.31 57.48 -17.37
N PRO A 812 10.18 58.33 -17.95
CA PRO A 812 11.45 57.84 -18.50
C PRO A 812 12.32 57.23 -17.40
N GLY A 813 12.85 56.02 -17.68
CA GLY A 813 13.73 55.31 -16.75
C GLY A 813 13.04 54.61 -15.61
N ALA A 814 11.70 54.50 -15.58
CA ALA A 814 10.97 53.70 -14.61
C ALA A 814 11.10 52.20 -14.88
N VAL A 815 11.15 51.42 -13.83
CA VAL A 815 11.00 49.95 -13.91
C VAL A 815 9.58 49.64 -14.34
N GLN A 816 9.44 48.85 -15.41
CA GLN A 816 8.15 48.48 -15.98
C GLN A 816 7.82 47.03 -15.63
N ILE A 817 6.65 46.82 -15.08
CA ILE A 817 6.16 45.49 -14.67
C ILE A 817 4.81 45.31 -15.35
N ILE A 818 4.71 44.31 -16.23
CA ILE A 818 3.55 44.10 -17.11
C ILE A 818 2.80 42.87 -16.67
N THR A 819 1.48 43.02 -16.49
CA THR A 819 0.56 41.94 -16.33
C THR A 819 -0.48 41.95 -17.44
N HIS A 820 -1.39 41.00 -17.45
CA HIS A 820 -2.46 40.95 -18.43
C HIS A 820 -3.39 42.21 -18.39
N ALA A 821 -3.67 42.75 -17.21
CA ALA A 821 -4.67 43.82 -16.99
C ALA A 821 -4.04 45.22 -16.78
N ALA A 822 -2.77 45.31 -16.43
CA ALA A 822 -2.12 46.57 -16.07
C ALA A 822 -0.62 46.54 -16.27
N ARG A 823 -0.05 47.75 -16.37
CA ARG A 823 1.38 47.99 -16.33
C ARG A 823 1.73 48.84 -15.12
N ALA A 824 2.56 48.34 -14.23
CA ALA A 824 3.09 49.11 -13.11
C ALA A 824 4.42 49.79 -13.54
N LEU A 825 4.55 51.07 -13.23
CA LEU A 825 5.74 51.86 -13.44
C LEU A 825 6.25 52.33 -12.07
N ILE A 826 7.51 52.04 -11.77
CA ILE A 826 8.13 52.43 -10.50
C ILE A 826 9.41 53.24 -10.80
N PRO A 827 9.53 54.50 -10.36
CA PRO A 827 10.73 55.30 -10.55
C PRO A 827 11.96 54.60 -9.98
N MET A 828 13.02 54.47 -10.82
CA MET A 828 14.23 53.75 -10.43
C MET A 828 14.90 54.40 -9.21
N ASP A 829 14.90 55.73 -9.14
CA ASP A 829 15.56 56.50 -8.09
C ASP A 829 14.90 56.28 -6.70
N GLU A 830 13.65 55.89 -6.67
CA GLU A 830 12.96 55.53 -5.44
C GLU A 830 13.22 54.07 -5.00
N LEU A 831 13.52 53.19 -5.94
CA LEU A 831 13.81 51.80 -5.66
C LEU A 831 15.23 51.54 -5.20
N ILE A 832 16.19 52.25 -5.79
CA ILE A 832 17.61 51.98 -5.58
C ILE A 832 18.30 53.28 -5.15
N ASP A 833 19.02 53.24 -4.04
CA ASP A 833 20.01 54.26 -3.71
C ASP A 833 21.22 53.98 -4.61
N ARG A 834 21.27 54.69 -5.74
CA ARG A 834 22.22 54.47 -6.84
C ARG A 834 23.68 54.46 -6.37
N GLU A 835 24.02 55.32 -5.40
CA GLU A 835 25.35 55.35 -4.84
C GLU A 835 25.67 54.14 -3.95
N LYS A 836 24.73 53.76 -3.11
CA LYS A 836 24.92 52.60 -2.23
C LYS A 836 24.91 51.30 -3.01
N GLU A 837 24.05 51.18 -4.00
CA GLU A 837 23.99 49.97 -4.83
C GLU A 837 25.21 49.84 -5.74
N LEU A 838 25.70 50.93 -6.31
CA LEU A 838 26.98 50.96 -7.00
C LEU A 838 28.12 50.52 -6.09
N ALA A 839 28.15 51.03 -4.86
CA ALA A 839 29.17 50.65 -3.87
C ALA A 839 29.06 49.16 -3.49
N ARG A 840 27.82 48.62 -3.39
CA ARG A 840 27.55 47.19 -3.11
C ARG A 840 28.03 46.33 -4.28
N LEU A 841 27.65 46.67 -5.50
CA LEU A 841 28.05 45.95 -6.72
C LEU A 841 29.56 45.99 -6.94
N GLU A 842 30.21 47.10 -6.66
CA GLU A 842 31.66 47.23 -6.72
C GLU A 842 32.35 46.29 -5.69
N LYS A 843 31.82 46.23 -4.48
CA LYS A 843 32.31 45.30 -3.44
C LYS A 843 32.07 43.86 -3.82
N GLU A 844 30.92 43.54 -4.43
CA GLU A 844 30.60 42.22 -4.93
C GLU A 844 31.49 41.83 -6.12
N ARG A 845 31.80 42.77 -7.01
CA ARG A 845 32.77 42.63 -8.09
C ARG A 845 34.13 42.24 -7.53
N GLU A 846 34.64 43.01 -6.53
CA GLU A 846 35.94 42.76 -5.92
C GLU A 846 36.00 41.37 -5.28
N LYS A 847 34.93 40.97 -4.58
CA LYS A 847 34.81 39.61 -3.99
C LYS A 847 34.81 38.54 -5.06
N CYS A 848 34.02 38.71 -6.11
CA CYS A 848 33.91 37.76 -7.21
C CYS A 848 35.25 37.66 -7.97
N GLN A 849 35.97 38.78 -8.16
CA GLN A 849 37.30 38.76 -8.74
C GLN A 849 38.31 38.02 -7.88
N SER A 850 38.27 38.21 -6.56
CA SER A 850 39.11 37.45 -5.62
C SER A 850 38.86 35.93 -5.68
N ASP A 851 37.58 35.52 -5.80
CA ASP A 851 37.19 34.12 -5.94
C ASP A 851 37.69 33.52 -7.28
N ILE A 852 37.54 34.26 -8.37
CA ILE A 852 38.07 33.89 -9.70
C ILE A 852 39.59 33.72 -9.64
N ASP A 853 40.30 34.70 -9.05
CA ASP A 853 41.77 34.70 -8.95
C ASP A 853 42.26 33.55 -8.03
N PHE A 854 41.51 33.24 -6.97
CA PHE A 854 41.85 32.14 -6.07
C PHE A 854 41.66 30.76 -6.77
N ILE A 855 40.52 30.53 -7.42
CA ILE A 855 40.25 29.28 -8.13
C ILE A 855 41.19 29.17 -9.35
N GLY A 856 41.44 30.26 -10.07
CA GLY A 856 42.39 30.32 -11.20
C GLY A 856 43.80 29.89 -10.76
N ARG A 857 44.36 30.52 -9.73
CA ARG A 857 45.67 30.12 -9.18
C ARG A 857 45.75 28.69 -8.76
N LYS A 858 44.63 28.12 -8.23
CA LYS A 858 44.54 26.71 -7.82
C LYS A 858 44.60 25.80 -9.05
N LEU A 859 43.90 26.14 -10.11
CA LEU A 859 43.86 25.39 -11.37
C LEU A 859 45.15 25.57 -12.21
N ASP A 860 45.88 26.71 -12.07
CA ASP A 860 47.14 26.97 -12.74
C ASP A 860 48.35 26.32 -12.03
N ASN A 861 48.15 25.80 -10.83
CA ASN A 861 49.19 25.11 -10.08
C ASN A 861 49.43 23.70 -10.63
N PRO A 862 50.56 23.40 -11.30
CA PRO A 862 50.83 22.10 -11.89
C PRO A 862 50.84 20.96 -10.84
N GLY A 863 51.24 21.27 -9.61
CA GLY A 863 51.28 20.33 -8.52
C GLY A 863 49.89 19.92 -8.01
N PHE A 864 48.91 20.79 -8.11
CA PHE A 864 47.52 20.49 -7.79
C PHE A 864 46.85 19.64 -8.90
N VAL A 865 47.00 20.09 -10.15
CA VAL A 865 46.41 19.44 -11.34
C VAL A 865 46.95 18.03 -11.54
N ALA A 866 48.21 17.80 -11.21
CA ALA A 866 48.82 16.46 -11.36
C ALA A 866 48.43 15.47 -10.25
N LYS A 867 47.98 15.93 -9.06
CA LYS A 867 47.71 15.06 -7.89
C LYS A 867 46.24 14.99 -7.51
N ALA A 868 45.40 15.93 -7.97
CA ALA A 868 43.98 15.94 -7.62
C ALA A 868 43.18 14.98 -8.49
N PRO A 869 42.11 14.31 -7.94
CA PRO A 869 41.19 13.54 -8.74
C PRO A 869 40.56 14.35 -9.88
N ALA A 870 40.39 13.72 -11.04
CA ALA A 870 39.82 14.37 -12.22
C ALA A 870 38.46 15.05 -11.96
N GLN A 871 37.61 14.40 -11.15
CA GLN A 871 36.30 14.91 -10.75
C GLN A 871 36.40 16.21 -9.92
N LEU A 872 37.43 16.36 -9.07
CA LEU A 872 37.68 17.57 -8.30
C LEU A 872 38.15 18.73 -9.19
N ILE A 873 39.01 18.46 -10.19
CA ILE A 873 39.45 19.43 -11.15
C ILE A 873 38.29 19.94 -11.98
N GLU A 874 37.39 19.04 -12.40
CA GLU A 874 36.21 19.42 -13.17
C GLU A 874 35.23 20.27 -12.36
N THR A 875 35.04 19.90 -11.08
CA THR A 875 34.24 20.70 -10.14
C THR A 875 34.81 22.12 -9.95
N GLU A 876 36.13 22.28 -9.81
CA GLU A 876 36.77 23.60 -9.67
C GLU A 876 36.69 24.41 -10.96
N ARG A 877 36.80 23.76 -12.14
CA ARG A 877 36.57 24.42 -13.43
C ARG A 877 35.13 24.92 -13.59
N ALA A 878 34.15 24.09 -13.19
CA ALA A 878 32.75 24.50 -13.21
C ALA A 878 32.49 25.71 -12.30
N LYS A 879 33.07 25.74 -11.09
CA LYS A 879 33.01 26.90 -10.18
C LYS A 879 33.62 28.13 -10.80
N LEU A 880 34.80 28.02 -11.45
CA LEU A 880 35.44 29.13 -12.12
C LEU A 880 34.55 29.68 -13.23
N ALA A 881 33.94 28.84 -14.03
CA ALA A 881 33.01 29.25 -15.09
C ALA A 881 31.80 29.98 -14.49
N GLN A 882 31.23 29.48 -13.42
CA GLN A 882 30.09 30.10 -12.72
C GLN A 882 30.45 31.48 -12.15
N HIS A 883 31.62 31.62 -11.53
CA HIS A 883 32.09 32.94 -11.04
C HIS A 883 32.38 33.94 -12.17
N LYS A 884 32.89 33.50 -13.33
CA LYS A 884 33.06 34.32 -14.49
C LYS A 884 31.74 34.82 -15.08
N GLU A 885 30.74 33.94 -15.16
CA GLU A 885 29.38 34.31 -15.59
C GLU A 885 28.76 35.33 -14.62
N ARG A 886 28.91 35.09 -13.31
CA ARG A 886 28.45 36.00 -12.26
C ARG A 886 29.14 37.36 -12.39
N MET A 887 30.45 37.38 -12.65
CA MET A 887 31.22 38.62 -12.88
C MET A 887 30.67 39.40 -14.06
N ALA A 888 30.36 38.73 -15.18
CA ALA A 888 29.79 39.37 -16.35
C ALA A 888 28.46 40.07 -16.03
N LYS A 889 27.59 39.41 -15.29
CA LYS A 889 26.29 39.94 -14.81
C LYS A 889 26.48 41.15 -13.88
N ILE A 890 27.46 41.13 -12.97
CA ILE A 890 27.78 42.24 -12.07
C ILE A 890 28.29 43.45 -12.89
N LEU A 891 29.16 43.22 -13.84
CA LEU A 891 29.70 44.31 -14.71
C LEU A 891 28.62 44.93 -15.58
N GLU A 892 27.70 44.11 -16.10
CA GLU A 892 26.53 44.61 -16.86
C GLU A 892 25.61 45.46 -15.96
N SER A 893 25.37 45.04 -14.73
CA SER A 893 24.58 45.80 -13.75
C SER A 893 25.26 47.13 -13.38
N ILE A 894 26.58 47.15 -13.16
CA ILE A 894 27.35 48.37 -12.91
C ILE A 894 27.28 49.32 -14.11
N ALA A 895 27.41 48.77 -15.33
CA ALA A 895 27.35 49.58 -16.56
C ALA A 895 25.95 50.19 -16.78
N ALA A 896 24.90 49.43 -16.49
CA ALA A 896 23.51 49.90 -16.57
C ALA A 896 23.22 51.02 -15.55
N MET A 897 23.82 50.94 -14.38
CA MET A 897 23.65 51.95 -13.33
C MET A 897 24.49 53.20 -13.51
N ARG A 898 25.53 53.14 -14.31
CA ARG A 898 26.37 54.32 -14.64
C ARG A 898 25.82 55.14 -15.83
N LYS A 899 24.94 54.54 -16.62
CA LYS A 899 24.15 55.24 -17.64
C LYS A 899 22.95 55.92 -16.98
#